data_6f5eae226f0c5341d7295259cb6e90ff
#
_entry.id   6f5eae226f0c5341d7295259cb6e90ff
#
_cell.length_a   1.000
_cell.length_b   1.000
_cell.length_c   1.000
_cell.angle_alpha   90.00
_cell.angle_beta   90.00
_cell.angle_gamma   90.00
#
_symmetry.space_group_name_H-M   'P 1'
#
loop_
_entity.id
_entity.type
_entity.pdbx_description
1 polymer ?
#
loop_
_entity_poly.entity_id
_entity_poly.type
_entity_poly.pdbx_seq_one_letter_code
_entity_poly.pdbx_strand_id
1 'polypeptide(L)'
;MTNSQRLACLLLSAVPLANAQPSGAPSGIQKINHVVFLIKENRTYDNMFGAFNATYGTKSCKLSTGQTVPMARAADRYPHDIDHSWAAAILAMNKGKMNQFDLINLGNLTTGDEDGDLLACRQFLATDIPNYLSYSRHFALGARMFSSLHGPSFPNHLYTIAADSFGVIDNPFHTLTTYSWGCDAPNTEEDQTLVRVLQPNGVITTQFPCFAGVNTMAKTLDNAGVSWKYYAPPNTDPAYIWSTFDAISDVRNGSDWSKVVDTGNFITDVQNNQLPSVSWIITPQWQSEHPVQSTCEGENATVSELNALMNNPSLWSSTAVFIIWDDFGGDYDHVAPPQGDAFGLGPRVPLLVVSPYARKGYISPTQYEFSSVLKFIEERFGLPALGTRDANANDITDSFNFNQTPLPPLILTPRPCPLLSATQAVMGTAVKGVGSTAITRHLEVSNSRPTPLTINSITSSDPEFSVTGNSCTPVTDCSTGVATYCTGATVLNPQSADGSCTPACSICVTFSPTAAGKRTAKLSVTDSDATSPQTALVTGLGSLVELSPIPLRFKATPLGSASTLPVTLTNTGTTAVTIQSINTTSDYTPSSTCGGTVAPQTTCTINVTFTPSGSGPRPGALTVASSDPASPERVNLVATGLGVVLSPGSLSFGAQTVGTTSAPQTVTITNQNVTSIVMGDISATDDFIVSANNCPATLGPAKSCTIQVEFAPDETGTATGPVYISDEDPASPQKVGLGGTGK
;
A
#
# COMPACT_ATOMS: atom_id res chain seq x y z
N MET A 1 -39.22 43.42 69.01
CA MET A 1 -38.84 44.32 67.90
C MET A 1 -38.19 43.43 66.87
N THR A 2 -38.92 43.10 65.87
CA THR A 2 -38.61 42.05 64.87
C THR A 2 -38.26 42.71 63.51
N ASN A 3 -37.10 42.38 62.97
CA ASN A 3 -36.78 42.71 61.59
C ASN A 3 -36.69 41.40 60.75
N SER A 4 -37.67 41.23 59.89
CA SER A 4 -37.75 40.22 58.85
C SER A 4 -37.02 40.75 57.62
N GLN A 5 -35.95 40.05 57.20
CA GLN A 5 -35.31 40.25 55.90
C GLN A 5 -35.92 39.27 54.86
N ARG A 6 -36.46 39.81 53.79
CA ARG A 6 -36.94 39.06 52.62
C ARG A 6 -35.76 38.75 51.71
N LEU A 7 -35.58 37.50 51.45
CA LEU A 7 -34.64 36.98 50.46
C LEU A 7 -35.26 37.07 49.07
N ALA A 8 -34.70 37.88 48.19
CA ALA A 8 -35.10 37.98 46.80
C ALA A 8 -34.27 36.92 45.99
N CYS A 9 -34.98 35.94 45.43
CA CYS A 9 -34.42 34.99 44.50
C CYS A 9 -34.27 35.66 43.11
N LEU A 10 -33.03 35.95 42.66
CA LEU A 10 -32.74 36.34 41.30
C LEU A 10 -32.71 35.06 40.42
N LEU A 11 -33.70 34.93 39.57
CA LEU A 11 -33.67 34.01 38.44
C LEU A 11 -32.68 34.55 37.39
N LEU A 12 -31.49 33.97 37.31
CA LEU A 12 -30.58 34.14 36.16
C LEU A 12 -31.17 33.33 35.00
N SER A 13 -31.76 34.05 34.03
CA SER A 13 -32.03 33.47 32.70
C SER A 13 -30.69 33.15 32.00
N ALA A 14 -30.42 31.87 31.80
CA ALA A 14 -29.32 31.45 30.95
C ALA A 14 -29.60 31.87 29.51
N VAL A 15 -28.90 32.89 29.04
CA VAL A 15 -28.80 33.23 27.63
C VAL A 15 -27.93 32.13 26.99
N PRO A 16 -28.38 31.43 25.94
CA PRO A 16 -27.52 30.51 25.25
C PRO A 16 -26.35 31.29 24.65
N LEU A 17 -25.15 30.94 25.04
CA LEU A 17 -23.92 31.42 24.39
C LEU A 17 -24.01 31.00 22.91
N ALA A 18 -24.23 31.96 22.04
CA ALA A 18 -23.99 31.76 20.61
C ALA A 18 -22.50 31.40 20.45
N ASN A 19 -22.24 30.21 19.96
CA ASN A 19 -20.87 29.79 19.62
C ASN A 19 -20.28 30.84 18.68
N ALA A 20 -19.28 31.57 19.16
CA ALA A 20 -18.53 32.50 18.33
C ALA A 20 -17.77 31.69 17.30
N GLN A 21 -18.02 31.94 16.03
CA GLN A 21 -17.28 31.31 14.91
C GLN A 21 -15.80 31.71 15.00
N PRO A 22 -14.84 30.76 14.83
CA PRO A 22 -13.44 31.12 14.72
C PRO A 22 -13.25 32.17 13.62
N SER A 23 -12.37 33.12 13.85
CA SER A 23 -12.07 34.16 12.86
C SER A 23 -11.43 33.51 11.63
N GLY A 24 -12.21 33.32 10.56
CA GLY A 24 -11.75 32.65 9.32
C GLY A 24 -12.73 31.61 8.77
N ALA A 25 -13.61 31.03 9.59
CA ALA A 25 -14.54 30.01 9.11
C ALA A 25 -15.54 30.59 8.09
N PRO A 26 -15.80 29.90 6.96
CA PRO A 26 -16.72 30.39 5.92
C PRO A 26 -18.13 30.59 6.44
N SER A 27 -18.78 31.69 6.01
CA SER A 27 -20.18 31.94 6.37
C SER A 27 -21.07 30.80 5.86
N GLY A 28 -21.79 30.15 6.77
CA GLY A 28 -22.74 29.09 6.46
C GLY A 28 -22.25 27.66 6.70
N ILE A 29 -21.02 27.46 7.12
CA ILE A 29 -20.49 26.12 7.49
C ILE A 29 -21.33 25.47 8.62
N GLN A 30 -21.99 26.30 9.45
CA GLN A 30 -22.92 25.86 10.54
C GLN A 30 -24.13 25.09 10.01
N LYS A 31 -24.41 25.11 8.69
CA LYS A 31 -25.44 24.26 8.08
C LYS A 31 -25.08 22.78 8.11
N ILE A 32 -23.81 22.45 8.31
CA ILE A 32 -23.33 21.06 8.43
C ILE A 32 -23.38 20.68 9.91
N ASN A 33 -24.19 19.71 10.29
CA ASN A 33 -24.28 19.16 11.64
C ASN A 33 -23.55 17.81 11.77
N HIS A 34 -23.39 17.11 10.67
CA HIS A 34 -22.75 15.80 10.60
C HIS A 34 -21.63 15.81 9.57
N VAL A 35 -20.44 15.42 9.99
CA VAL A 35 -19.28 15.22 9.13
C VAL A 35 -18.95 13.72 9.14
N VAL A 36 -18.90 13.12 7.97
CA VAL A 36 -18.55 11.72 7.79
C VAL A 36 -17.24 11.64 6.99
N PHE A 37 -16.24 10.97 7.53
CA PHE A 37 -14.96 10.74 6.90
C PHE A 37 -14.85 9.24 6.54
N LEU A 38 -15.16 8.90 5.29
CA LEU A 38 -15.13 7.54 4.74
C LEU A 38 -13.77 7.29 4.12
N ILE A 39 -13.06 6.28 4.59
CA ILE A 39 -11.69 5.95 4.20
C ILE A 39 -11.70 4.59 3.48
N LYS A 40 -11.19 4.60 2.25
CA LYS A 40 -10.97 3.46 1.37
C LYS A 40 -9.48 3.20 1.25
N GLU A 41 -9.10 2.11 0.57
CA GLU A 41 -7.71 1.64 0.53
C GLU A 41 -7.12 1.70 -0.88
N ASN A 42 -5.89 2.24 -0.94
CA ASN A 42 -4.89 2.00 -1.97
C ASN A 42 -5.28 2.32 -3.43
N ARG A 43 -5.62 3.58 -3.74
CA ARG A 43 -5.82 4.02 -5.13
C ARG A 43 -5.31 5.44 -5.36
N THR A 44 -4.68 5.66 -6.52
CA THR A 44 -4.32 7.03 -6.94
C THR A 44 -5.46 7.74 -7.67
N TYR A 45 -5.33 9.06 -7.76
CA TYR A 45 -6.23 9.87 -8.59
C TYR A 45 -6.19 9.44 -10.06
N ASP A 46 -5.00 9.18 -10.62
CA ASP A 46 -4.89 8.77 -12.02
C ASP A 46 -5.45 7.36 -12.26
N ASN A 47 -5.34 6.46 -11.30
CA ASN A 47 -5.93 5.13 -11.37
C ASN A 47 -7.46 5.20 -11.45
N MET A 48 -8.10 6.03 -10.60
CA MET A 48 -9.56 6.11 -10.48
C MET A 48 -10.18 7.13 -11.44
N PHE A 49 -9.65 8.35 -11.52
CA PHE A 49 -10.27 9.47 -12.21
C PHE A 49 -9.44 10.04 -13.35
N GLY A 50 -8.20 9.60 -13.55
CA GLY A 50 -7.29 10.15 -14.55
C GLY A 50 -7.79 10.05 -15.99
N ALA A 51 -8.56 8.99 -16.33
CA ALA A 51 -9.13 8.81 -17.67
C ALA A 51 -10.21 9.85 -18.05
N PHE A 52 -10.82 10.50 -17.03
CA PHE A 52 -12.06 11.29 -17.21
C PHE A 52 -11.83 12.79 -17.20
N ASN A 53 -10.66 13.25 -16.81
CA ASN A 53 -10.33 14.67 -16.73
C ASN A 53 -8.93 14.96 -17.29
N ALA A 54 -8.88 15.42 -18.52
CA ALA A 54 -7.61 15.73 -19.20
C ALA A 54 -6.82 16.91 -18.59
N THR A 55 -7.45 17.73 -17.73
CA THR A 55 -6.77 18.85 -17.05
C THR A 55 -5.95 18.37 -15.86
N TYR A 56 -6.43 17.38 -15.13
CA TYR A 56 -5.83 16.91 -13.88
C TYR A 56 -5.37 15.46 -13.92
N GLY A 57 -5.77 14.68 -14.92
CA GLY A 57 -5.45 13.27 -15.07
C GLY A 57 -4.59 12.99 -16.31
N THR A 58 -4.09 11.78 -16.40
CA THR A 58 -3.35 11.26 -17.56
C THR A 58 -3.90 9.92 -18.03
N LYS A 59 -3.64 9.58 -19.31
CA LYS A 59 -3.91 8.24 -19.88
C LYS A 59 -2.61 7.53 -20.22
N SER A 60 -1.49 8.02 -19.74
CA SER A 60 -0.18 7.47 -20.02
C SER A 60 0.68 7.43 -18.77
N CYS A 61 1.50 6.39 -18.68
CA CYS A 61 2.42 6.12 -17.58
C CYS A 61 3.86 6.30 -18.07
N LYS A 62 4.69 6.99 -17.28
CA LYS A 62 6.12 7.15 -17.55
C LYS A 62 6.89 6.04 -16.87
N LEU A 63 7.75 5.35 -17.61
CA LEU A 63 8.58 4.28 -17.11
C LEU A 63 10.00 4.75 -16.77
N SER A 64 10.68 3.96 -15.96
CA SER A 64 12.08 4.18 -15.56
C SER A 64 13.04 4.23 -16.76
N THR A 65 12.69 3.55 -17.85
CA THR A 65 13.40 3.58 -19.12
C THR A 65 13.32 4.88 -19.89
N GLY A 66 12.48 5.84 -19.43
CA GLY A 66 12.15 7.06 -20.13
C GLY A 66 11.04 6.92 -21.18
N GLN A 67 10.53 5.72 -21.40
CA GLN A 67 9.38 5.50 -22.26
C GLN A 67 8.08 5.99 -21.61
N THR A 68 7.11 6.34 -22.44
CA THR A 68 5.74 6.62 -22.01
C THR A 68 4.83 5.61 -22.69
N VAL A 69 4.05 4.87 -21.87
CA VAL A 69 3.13 3.84 -22.35
C VAL A 69 1.68 4.23 -22.04
N PRO A 70 0.69 3.80 -22.83
CA PRO A 70 -0.70 3.97 -22.46
C PRO A 70 -1.01 3.23 -21.16
N MET A 71 -1.80 3.82 -20.26
CA MET A 71 -2.32 3.10 -19.11
C MET A 71 -3.32 2.05 -19.58
N ALA A 72 -3.15 0.82 -19.11
CA ALA A 72 -4.06 -0.27 -19.41
C ALA A 72 -5.30 -0.20 -18.50
N ARG A 73 -6.39 -0.92 -18.88
CA ARG A 73 -7.59 -1.01 -18.04
C ARG A 73 -7.26 -1.74 -16.74
N ALA A 74 -7.66 -1.17 -15.61
CA ALA A 74 -7.60 -1.82 -14.30
C ALA A 74 -8.58 -3.00 -14.24
N ALA A 75 -8.19 -4.07 -13.56
CA ALA A 75 -9.07 -5.17 -13.21
C ALA A 75 -9.96 -4.77 -12.03
N ASP A 76 -11.14 -5.38 -11.89
CA ASP A 76 -11.98 -5.21 -10.70
C ASP A 76 -11.27 -5.68 -9.44
N ARG A 77 -10.53 -6.80 -9.56
CA ARG A 77 -9.64 -7.34 -8.54
C ARG A 77 -8.23 -7.43 -9.12
N TYR A 78 -7.26 -6.84 -8.46
CA TYR A 78 -5.86 -6.99 -8.86
C TYR A 78 -5.38 -8.41 -8.51
N PRO A 79 -4.48 -9.00 -9.30
CA PRO A 79 -3.97 -10.35 -9.04
C PRO A 79 -3.13 -10.44 -7.76
N HIS A 80 -2.55 -9.34 -7.33
CA HIS A 80 -1.78 -9.19 -6.10
C HIS A 80 -1.64 -7.71 -5.73
N ASP A 81 -1.20 -7.47 -4.52
CA ASP A 81 -0.89 -6.14 -4.01
C ASP A 81 0.46 -5.66 -4.56
N ILE A 82 0.62 -4.35 -4.74
CA ILE A 82 1.86 -3.70 -5.15
C ILE A 82 2.53 -3.13 -3.90
N ASP A 83 3.85 -3.25 -3.77
CA ASP A 83 4.59 -2.63 -2.66
C ASP A 83 4.37 -1.12 -2.66
N HIS A 84 3.80 -0.61 -1.58
CA HIS A 84 3.52 0.81 -1.36
C HIS A 84 4.13 1.33 -0.05
N SER A 85 5.16 0.62 0.45
CA SER A 85 5.96 1.04 1.60
C SER A 85 6.59 2.43 1.41
N TRP A 86 7.09 3.01 2.49
CA TRP A 86 7.85 4.26 2.46
C TRP A 86 8.98 4.23 1.42
N ALA A 87 9.73 3.14 1.37
CA ALA A 87 10.82 2.99 0.40
C ALA A 87 10.31 2.89 -1.04
N ALA A 88 9.21 2.17 -1.26
CA ALA A 88 8.56 2.04 -2.56
C ALA A 88 8.04 3.39 -3.08
N ALA A 89 7.42 4.19 -2.22
CA ALA A 89 6.94 5.52 -2.57
C ALA A 89 8.09 6.45 -2.99
N ILE A 90 9.19 6.49 -2.24
CA ILE A 90 10.38 7.29 -2.58
C ILE A 90 10.97 6.84 -3.93
N LEU A 91 11.05 5.52 -4.15
CA LEU A 91 11.51 4.95 -5.42
C LEU A 91 10.62 5.40 -6.58
N ALA A 92 9.31 5.17 -6.46
CA ALA A 92 8.32 5.48 -7.50
C ALA A 92 8.35 6.96 -7.92
N MET A 93 8.36 7.84 -6.94
CA MET A 93 8.37 9.28 -7.13
C MET A 93 9.67 9.80 -7.73
N ASN A 94 10.79 9.13 -7.52
CA ASN A 94 12.11 9.48 -8.09
C ASN A 94 12.40 10.99 -8.05
N LYS A 95 12.38 11.58 -6.86
CA LYS A 95 12.61 13.03 -6.64
C LYS A 95 11.66 13.91 -7.46
N GLY A 96 10.40 13.51 -7.57
CA GLY A 96 9.34 14.23 -8.28
C GLY A 96 9.28 13.99 -9.80
N LYS A 97 10.10 13.09 -10.35
CA LYS A 97 10.00 12.71 -11.78
C LYS A 97 8.82 11.81 -12.09
N MET A 98 8.27 11.14 -11.07
CA MET A 98 7.11 10.26 -11.16
C MET A 98 7.27 9.23 -12.29
N ASN A 99 8.35 8.49 -12.30
CA ASN A 99 8.70 7.63 -13.43
C ASN A 99 9.41 6.32 -13.06
N GLN A 100 9.25 5.84 -11.80
CA GLN A 100 9.82 4.56 -11.37
C GLN A 100 8.79 3.65 -10.70
N PHE A 101 7.50 3.83 -10.96
CA PHE A 101 6.45 2.94 -10.50
C PHE A 101 6.58 1.52 -11.08
N ASP A 102 7.18 1.39 -12.26
CA ASP A 102 7.54 0.12 -12.90
C ASP A 102 8.71 -0.63 -12.22
N LEU A 103 9.37 -0.01 -11.24
CA LEU A 103 10.44 -0.62 -10.44
C LEU A 103 9.97 -1.06 -9.06
N ILE A 104 8.77 -0.69 -8.65
CA ILE A 104 8.22 -1.12 -7.38
C ILE A 104 8.00 -2.63 -7.40
N ASN A 105 8.32 -3.26 -6.28
CA ASN A 105 8.12 -4.69 -6.14
C ASN A 105 6.63 -5.03 -5.96
N LEU A 106 6.20 -6.11 -6.57
CA LEU A 106 4.81 -6.56 -6.51
C LEU A 106 4.54 -7.45 -5.31
N GLY A 107 4.63 -6.90 -4.11
CA GLY A 107 4.10 -7.53 -2.91
C GLY A 107 4.70 -8.88 -2.49
N ASN A 108 5.53 -9.55 -3.31
CA ASN A 108 6.15 -10.81 -2.94
C ASN A 108 7.50 -11.04 -3.62
N LEU A 109 8.58 -10.72 -2.90
CA LEU A 109 9.98 -10.94 -3.32
C LEU A 109 10.33 -12.39 -3.66
N THR A 110 9.45 -13.35 -3.34
CA THR A 110 9.75 -14.78 -3.47
C THR A 110 9.23 -15.41 -4.75
N THR A 111 8.33 -14.78 -5.48
CA THR A 111 7.67 -15.41 -6.64
C THR A 111 8.25 -15.06 -7.99
N GLY A 112 9.12 -14.05 -8.10
CA GLY A 112 9.73 -13.69 -9.39
C GLY A 112 8.71 -13.28 -10.46
N ASP A 113 7.55 -12.80 -10.06
CA ASP A 113 6.51 -12.33 -10.97
C ASP A 113 6.93 -11.02 -11.61
N GLU A 114 7.44 -11.11 -12.82
CA GLU A 114 8.13 -10.05 -13.54
C GLU A 114 7.24 -9.21 -14.43
N ASP A 115 5.97 -9.57 -14.55
CA ASP A 115 4.99 -8.79 -15.31
C ASP A 115 4.40 -7.62 -14.53
N GLY A 116 4.81 -7.47 -13.32
CA GLY A 116 4.31 -6.47 -12.44
C GLY A 116 4.67 -5.05 -12.76
N ASP A 117 5.67 -4.86 -13.52
CA ASP A 117 6.17 -3.56 -13.91
C ASP A 117 5.14 -2.67 -14.62
N LEU A 118 4.07 -3.27 -15.17
CA LEU A 118 2.95 -2.53 -15.75
C LEU A 118 1.65 -2.61 -14.93
N LEU A 119 1.60 -3.35 -13.83
CA LEU A 119 0.40 -3.39 -12.97
C LEU A 119 0.13 -2.01 -12.36
N ALA A 120 1.18 -1.31 -11.94
CA ALA A 120 1.08 0.06 -11.47
C ALA A 120 0.52 1.05 -12.51
N CYS A 121 0.67 0.74 -13.81
CA CYS A 121 0.22 1.59 -14.92
C CYS A 121 -1.19 1.24 -15.38
N ARG A 122 -2.13 1.06 -14.45
CA ARG A 122 -3.52 0.70 -14.71
C ARG A 122 -4.47 1.81 -14.31
N GLN A 123 -5.62 1.92 -15.01
CA GLN A 123 -6.68 2.85 -14.65
C GLN A 123 -8.07 2.30 -14.97
N PHE A 124 -9.06 2.69 -14.18
CA PHE A 124 -10.45 2.32 -14.39
C PHE A 124 -11.09 3.12 -15.51
N LEU A 125 -12.02 2.48 -16.22
CA LEU A 125 -12.87 3.11 -17.24
C LEU A 125 -14.23 3.47 -16.63
N ALA A 126 -15.02 4.27 -17.35
CA ALA A 126 -16.33 4.73 -16.90
C ALA A 126 -17.32 3.59 -16.57
N THR A 127 -17.13 2.44 -17.21
CA THR A 127 -17.94 1.24 -16.97
C THR A 127 -17.54 0.49 -15.70
N ASP A 128 -16.34 0.78 -15.16
CA ASP A 128 -15.78 0.06 -14.03
C ASP A 128 -16.15 0.73 -12.70
N ILE A 129 -16.31 2.07 -12.69
CA ILE A 129 -16.65 2.87 -11.52
C ILE A 129 -17.80 3.87 -11.80
N PRO A 130 -18.92 3.43 -12.37
CA PRO A 130 -19.98 4.34 -12.85
C PRO A 130 -20.64 5.16 -11.74
N ASN A 131 -20.73 4.61 -10.52
CA ASN A 131 -21.34 5.28 -9.38
C ASN A 131 -20.43 6.36 -8.81
N TYR A 132 -19.12 6.11 -8.65
CA TYR A 132 -18.17 7.14 -8.27
C TYR A 132 -18.13 8.29 -9.28
N LEU A 133 -18.19 7.99 -10.57
CA LEU A 133 -18.31 9.03 -11.62
C LEU A 133 -19.62 9.82 -11.51
N SER A 134 -20.71 9.17 -11.15
CA SER A 134 -22.00 9.85 -10.94
C SER A 134 -21.91 10.80 -9.75
N TYR A 135 -21.29 10.39 -8.64
CA TYR A 135 -21.05 11.26 -7.49
C TYR A 135 -20.14 12.44 -7.85
N SER A 136 -19.03 12.24 -8.56
CA SER A 136 -18.12 13.32 -8.96
C SER A 136 -18.78 14.36 -9.87
N ARG A 137 -19.75 13.97 -10.69
CA ARG A 137 -20.52 14.85 -11.59
C ARG A 137 -21.67 15.58 -10.88
N HIS A 138 -22.19 14.99 -9.81
CA HIS A 138 -23.31 15.56 -9.07
C HIS A 138 -22.87 16.40 -7.88
N PHE A 139 -21.73 16.09 -7.27
CA PHE A 139 -21.12 16.76 -6.14
C PHE A 139 -19.75 17.33 -6.51
N ALA A 140 -18.78 17.40 -5.60
CA ALA A 140 -17.47 17.94 -5.89
C ALA A 140 -16.38 16.86 -5.83
N LEU A 141 -15.31 17.05 -6.61
CA LEU A 141 -14.13 16.19 -6.70
C LEU A 141 -12.87 17.01 -6.39
N GLY A 142 -12.04 16.56 -5.49
CA GLY A 142 -10.72 17.15 -5.24
C GLY A 142 -9.70 16.56 -6.22
N ALA A 143 -9.15 17.40 -7.12
CA ALA A 143 -8.18 16.95 -8.12
C ALA A 143 -6.73 16.92 -7.61
N ARG A 144 -6.48 17.50 -6.44
CA ARG A 144 -5.15 17.62 -5.83
C ARG A 144 -5.18 17.25 -4.35
N MET A 145 -5.86 16.15 -4.02
CA MET A 145 -5.77 15.50 -2.72
C MET A 145 -4.53 14.61 -2.74
N PHE A 146 -3.68 14.71 -1.75
CA PHE A 146 -2.48 13.90 -1.58
C PHE A 146 -2.62 13.07 -0.31
N SER A 147 -2.07 11.86 -0.26
CA SER A 147 -1.90 11.19 1.03
C SER A 147 -0.96 12.00 1.91
N SER A 148 -1.16 11.95 3.23
CA SER A 148 -0.51 12.89 4.15
C SER A 148 0.97 12.60 4.37
N LEU A 149 1.44 11.44 3.89
CA LEU A 149 2.84 11.03 4.03
C LEU A 149 3.23 10.11 2.85
N HIS A 150 4.52 10.09 2.50
CA HIS A 150 5.08 9.06 1.63
C HIS A 150 4.93 7.69 2.29
N GLY A 151 4.10 6.79 1.81
CA GLY A 151 4.09 5.44 2.37
C GLY A 151 2.70 4.88 2.59
N PRO A 152 2.65 3.79 3.37
CA PRO A 152 1.50 2.90 3.41
C PRO A 152 0.40 3.36 4.37
N SER A 153 -0.57 2.46 4.55
CA SER A 153 -1.85 2.73 5.21
C SER A 153 -1.71 3.19 6.66
N PHE A 154 -0.94 2.49 7.52
CA PHE A 154 -0.97 2.77 8.95
C PHE A 154 -0.60 4.22 9.32
N PRO A 155 0.54 4.80 8.87
CA PRO A 155 0.84 6.18 9.16
C PRO A 155 -0.16 7.16 8.52
N ASN A 156 -0.69 6.86 7.34
CA ASN A 156 -1.70 7.68 6.68
C ASN A 156 -3.04 7.68 7.45
N HIS A 157 -3.47 6.54 7.98
CA HIS A 157 -4.63 6.47 8.86
C HIS A 157 -4.45 7.26 10.17
N LEU A 158 -3.23 7.30 10.74
CA LEU A 158 -2.94 8.16 11.91
C LEU A 158 -3.20 9.64 11.60
N TYR A 159 -2.85 10.11 10.39
CA TYR A 159 -3.17 11.48 9.97
C TYR A 159 -4.67 11.77 9.91
N THR A 160 -5.51 10.77 9.66
CA THR A 160 -6.98 10.97 9.62
C THR A 160 -7.61 11.21 10.99
N ILE A 161 -6.89 10.92 12.08
CA ILE A 161 -7.39 11.06 13.46
C ILE A 161 -6.57 12.05 14.31
N ALA A 162 -5.34 12.35 13.91
CA ALA A 162 -4.39 13.12 14.73
C ALA A 162 -3.64 14.22 13.99
N ALA A 163 -3.75 14.34 12.66
CA ALA A 163 -2.92 15.21 11.82
C ALA A 163 -1.41 14.97 12.01
N ASP A 164 -1.03 13.78 12.48
CA ASP A 164 0.34 13.37 12.79
C ASP A 164 0.45 11.85 12.72
N SER A 165 1.57 11.33 12.22
CA SER A 165 1.88 9.90 12.29
C SER A 165 2.70 9.50 13.52
N PHE A 166 3.01 10.45 14.42
CA PHE A 166 3.90 10.27 15.56
C PHE A 166 5.29 9.78 15.18
N GLY A 167 5.74 10.21 13.99
CA GLY A 167 7.01 9.80 13.41
C GLY A 167 6.96 8.48 12.63
N VAL A 168 5.86 7.74 12.67
CA VAL A 168 5.71 6.48 11.93
C VAL A 168 5.77 6.73 10.42
N ILE A 169 6.57 5.90 9.74
CA ILE A 169 6.78 6.01 8.29
C ILE A 169 6.36 4.76 7.51
N ASP A 170 6.07 3.65 8.19
CA ASP A 170 5.76 2.38 7.54
C ASP A 170 4.70 1.59 8.31
N ASN A 171 4.12 0.56 7.68
CA ASN A 171 3.21 -0.35 8.37
C ASN A 171 3.95 -1.14 9.47
N PRO A 172 3.24 -1.51 10.53
CA PRO A 172 3.77 -2.42 11.52
C PRO A 172 4.19 -3.77 10.91
N PHE A 173 5.25 -4.34 11.47
CA PHE A 173 5.73 -5.67 11.07
C PHE A 173 5.86 -6.55 12.32
N HIS A 174 5.65 -7.85 12.15
CA HIS A 174 5.73 -8.86 13.21
C HIS A 174 6.06 -10.25 12.63
N THR A 175 6.37 -11.22 13.49
CA THR A 175 6.75 -12.58 13.09
C THR A 175 5.56 -13.50 12.88
N LEU A 176 4.45 -13.28 13.61
CA LEU A 176 3.23 -14.06 13.53
C LEU A 176 2.10 -13.27 12.85
N THR A 177 1.08 -13.98 12.35
CA THR A 177 -0.08 -13.38 11.71
C THR A 177 -1.10 -12.91 12.73
N THR A 178 -1.31 -11.60 12.83
CA THR A 178 -2.40 -10.99 13.60
C THR A 178 -3.09 -9.93 12.75
N TYR A 179 -4.31 -9.55 13.16
CA TYR A 179 -5.04 -8.45 12.49
C TYR A 179 -4.98 -7.14 13.27
N SER A 180 -4.05 -6.99 14.21
CA SER A 180 -3.89 -5.76 14.98
C SER A 180 -2.56 -5.08 14.66
N TRP A 181 -2.63 -3.78 14.44
CA TRP A 181 -1.48 -2.87 14.26
C TRP A 181 -1.38 -1.84 15.39
N GLY A 182 -2.03 -2.07 16.51
CA GLY A 182 -2.12 -1.13 17.63
C GLY A 182 -1.79 -1.74 18.98
N CYS A 183 -2.48 -1.28 20.01
CA CYS A 183 -2.31 -1.75 21.39
C CYS A 183 -2.69 -3.20 21.60
N ASP A 184 -3.54 -3.76 20.73
CA ASP A 184 -3.93 -5.18 20.73
C ASP A 184 -2.92 -6.08 20.02
N ALA A 185 -1.89 -5.52 19.41
CA ALA A 185 -0.86 -6.28 18.70
C ALA A 185 0.02 -7.06 19.70
N PRO A 186 0.64 -8.18 19.26
CA PRO A 186 1.57 -8.91 20.08
C PRO A 186 2.75 -8.05 20.55
N ASN A 187 3.13 -8.18 21.82
CA ASN A 187 4.26 -7.48 22.43
C ASN A 187 4.96 -8.37 23.46
N THR A 188 5.41 -9.54 23.00
CA THR A 188 6.19 -10.50 23.80
C THR A 188 7.60 -10.62 23.22
N GLU A 189 8.53 -11.23 23.95
CA GLU A 189 9.88 -11.48 23.43
C GLU A 189 9.90 -12.40 22.20
N GLU A 190 8.93 -13.32 22.08
CA GLU A 190 8.82 -14.27 20.98
C GLU A 190 8.07 -13.70 19.77
N ASP A 191 7.13 -12.78 20.01
CA ASP A 191 6.31 -12.14 18.97
C ASP A 191 6.08 -10.69 19.34
N GLN A 192 6.80 -9.79 18.67
CA GLN A 192 6.70 -8.36 18.89
C GLN A 192 6.34 -7.63 17.61
N THR A 193 5.24 -6.88 17.66
CA THR A 193 4.87 -5.96 16.59
C THR A 193 5.61 -4.64 16.76
N LEU A 194 6.27 -4.19 15.71
CA LEU A 194 7.07 -2.96 15.70
C LEU A 194 6.71 -2.07 14.52
N VAL A 195 6.80 -0.77 14.70
CA VAL A 195 6.76 0.24 13.62
C VAL A 195 8.10 0.94 13.49
N ARG A 196 8.41 1.36 12.26
CA ARG A 196 9.54 2.25 11.98
C ARG A 196 9.15 3.69 12.23
N VAL A 197 9.99 4.41 12.99
CA VAL A 197 9.74 5.80 13.39
C VAL A 197 10.93 6.66 12.96
N LEU A 198 10.67 7.68 12.16
CA LEU A 198 11.64 8.70 11.76
C LEU A 198 11.75 9.73 12.88
N GLN A 199 12.90 9.77 13.54
CA GLN A 199 13.19 10.72 14.60
C GLN A 199 13.51 12.12 14.03
N PRO A 200 13.36 13.21 14.80
CA PRO A 200 13.69 14.57 14.35
C PRO A 200 15.13 14.77 13.86
N ASN A 201 16.04 13.91 14.29
CA ASN A 201 17.44 13.91 13.85
C ASN A 201 17.69 13.12 12.56
N GLY A 202 16.63 12.57 11.91
CA GLY A 202 16.72 11.78 10.69
C GLY A 202 16.98 10.29 10.91
N VAL A 203 17.16 9.83 12.15
CA VAL A 203 17.36 8.42 12.48
C VAL A 203 16.04 7.68 12.45
N ILE A 204 16.02 6.47 11.87
CA ILE A 204 14.89 5.56 11.93
C ILE A 204 15.11 4.59 13.10
N THR A 205 14.17 4.59 14.04
CA THR A 205 14.10 3.65 15.16
C THR A 205 12.89 2.76 15.02
N THR A 206 12.75 1.77 15.92
CA THR A 206 11.54 0.94 16.01
C THR A 206 10.91 1.10 17.38
N GLN A 207 9.58 1.00 17.43
CA GLN A 207 8.82 0.99 18.68
C GLN A 207 7.53 0.18 18.55
N PHE A 208 6.93 -0.18 19.67
CA PHE A 208 5.62 -0.80 19.73
C PHE A 208 4.56 0.23 19.31
N PRO A 209 3.59 -0.11 18.42
CA PRO A 209 2.65 0.84 17.83
C PRO A 209 1.45 1.18 18.74
N CYS A 210 1.70 1.52 20.01
CA CYS A 210 0.66 1.92 20.96
C CYS A 210 1.07 3.25 21.61
N PHE A 211 0.39 4.34 21.21
CA PHE A 211 0.77 5.71 21.55
C PHE A 211 -0.06 6.25 22.69
N ALA A 212 0.56 6.74 23.75
CA ALA A 212 -0.09 7.33 24.92
C ALA A 212 0.16 8.83 25.02
N GLY A 213 -0.82 9.57 25.53
CA GLY A 213 -0.69 11.01 25.78
C GLY A 213 -0.67 11.88 24.52
N VAL A 214 -0.98 11.33 23.37
CA VAL A 214 -0.99 12.03 22.09
C VAL A 214 -2.28 12.86 21.90
N ASN A 215 -2.18 13.89 21.06
CA ASN A 215 -3.35 14.71 20.74
C ASN A 215 -4.11 14.08 19.56
N THR A 216 -5.43 13.91 19.71
CA THR A 216 -6.29 13.34 18.68
C THR A 216 -7.57 14.16 18.51
N MET A 217 -8.21 14.06 17.35
CA MET A 217 -9.50 14.69 17.10
C MET A 217 -10.55 14.17 18.09
N ALA A 218 -10.56 12.88 18.44
CA ALA A 218 -11.46 12.30 19.44
C ALA A 218 -11.39 13.05 20.77
N LYS A 219 -10.21 13.24 21.32
CA LYS A 219 -9.98 13.98 22.57
C LYS A 219 -10.43 15.44 22.46
N THR A 220 -10.19 16.07 21.33
CA THR A 220 -10.60 17.47 21.09
C THR A 220 -12.11 17.61 20.99
N LEU A 221 -12.79 16.67 20.33
CA LEU A 221 -14.25 16.61 20.26
C LEU A 221 -14.89 16.40 21.65
N ASP A 222 -14.35 15.50 22.46
CA ASP A 222 -14.83 15.23 23.81
C ASP A 222 -14.70 16.46 24.71
N ASN A 223 -13.57 17.16 24.65
CA ASN A 223 -13.36 18.39 25.40
C ASN A 223 -14.36 19.49 25.02
N ALA A 224 -14.86 19.48 23.78
CA ALA A 224 -15.85 20.41 23.27
C ALA A 224 -17.29 19.91 23.41
N GLY A 225 -17.52 18.71 23.91
CA GLY A 225 -18.84 18.07 24.01
C GLY A 225 -19.47 17.76 22.66
N VAL A 226 -18.66 17.56 21.60
CA VAL A 226 -19.10 17.19 20.25
C VAL A 226 -19.12 15.67 20.14
N SER A 227 -20.27 15.11 19.77
CA SER A 227 -20.43 13.65 19.66
C SER A 227 -19.66 13.07 18.48
N TRP A 228 -19.05 11.91 18.70
CA TRP A 228 -18.33 11.20 17.65
C TRP A 228 -18.44 9.68 17.78
N LYS A 229 -18.27 8.96 16.67
CA LYS A 229 -18.09 7.52 16.58
C LYS A 229 -17.06 7.16 15.51
N TYR A 230 -16.38 6.04 15.74
CA TYR A 230 -15.45 5.44 14.81
C TYR A 230 -15.99 4.06 14.42
N TYR A 231 -16.51 3.96 13.21
CA TYR A 231 -17.08 2.73 12.67
C TYR A 231 -15.94 1.96 12.00
N ALA A 232 -15.52 0.87 12.60
CA ALA A 232 -14.36 0.09 12.15
C ALA A 232 -14.66 -1.41 12.20
N PRO A 233 -13.98 -2.22 11.37
CA PRO A 233 -14.08 -3.67 11.42
C PRO A 233 -13.73 -4.23 12.79
N PRO A 234 -14.37 -5.34 13.25
CA PRO A 234 -13.99 -6.02 14.48
C PRO A 234 -12.64 -6.74 14.33
N ASN A 235 -12.01 -7.12 15.44
CA ASN A 235 -10.70 -7.80 15.45
C ASN A 235 -10.69 -9.21 14.81
N THR A 236 -11.85 -9.70 14.38
CA THR A 236 -12.00 -10.92 13.59
C THR A 236 -11.91 -10.70 12.08
N ASP A 237 -11.98 -9.43 11.63
CA ASP A 237 -11.82 -9.04 10.23
C ASP A 237 -10.35 -8.65 9.98
N PRO A 238 -9.71 -9.10 8.89
CA PRO A 238 -8.35 -8.68 8.54
C PRO A 238 -8.17 -7.16 8.46
N ALA A 239 -9.21 -6.40 8.10
CA ALA A 239 -9.19 -4.95 8.05
C ALA A 239 -9.16 -4.27 9.43
N TYR A 240 -9.19 -5.03 10.53
CA TYR A 240 -8.97 -4.46 11.86
C TYR A 240 -7.62 -3.75 11.99
N ILE A 241 -6.63 -4.15 11.18
CA ILE A 241 -5.33 -3.47 11.08
C ILE A 241 -5.47 -1.96 10.76
N TRP A 242 -6.55 -1.55 10.11
CA TRP A 242 -6.84 -0.14 9.79
C TRP A 242 -7.65 0.56 10.88
N SER A 243 -8.05 -0.13 11.97
CA SER A 243 -8.74 0.45 13.12
C SER A 243 -7.79 1.29 13.98
N THR A 244 -7.42 2.47 13.50
CA THR A 244 -6.30 3.28 14.00
C THR A 244 -6.44 3.73 15.45
N PHE A 245 -7.66 3.86 15.99
CA PHE A 245 -7.85 4.13 17.41
C PHE A 245 -7.40 2.96 18.31
N ASP A 246 -7.21 1.75 17.76
CA ASP A 246 -6.51 0.69 18.49
C ASP A 246 -5.05 1.07 18.82
N ALA A 247 -4.41 1.89 18.00
CA ALA A 247 -3.05 2.37 18.26
C ALA A 247 -2.97 3.54 19.27
N ILE A 248 -4.10 4.10 19.71
CA ILE A 248 -4.14 5.21 20.66
C ILE A 248 -4.51 4.68 22.04
N SER A 249 -3.51 4.52 22.89
CA SER A 249 -3.66 3.91 24.23
C SER A 249 -4.74 4.57 25.08
N ASP A 250 -4.86 5.92 25.03
CA ASP A 250 -5.85 6.67 25.79
C ASP A 250 -7.28 6.36 25.35
N VAL A 251 -7.51 6.03 24.08
CA VAL A 251 -8.78 5.59 23.54
C VAL A 251 -8.98 4.09 23.78
N ARG A 252 -8.00 3.26 23.35
CA ARG A 252 -8.13 1.79 23.41
C ARG A 252 -8.35 1.28 24.82
N ASN A 253 -7.64 1.83 25.79
CA ASN A 253 -7.72 1.43 27.20
C ASN A 253 -8.65 2.35 28.03
N GLY A 254 -9.29 3.33 27.40
CA GLY A 254 -10.17 4.30 28.04
C GLY A 254 -11.64 4.03 27.80
N SER A 255 -12.50 4.92 28.35
CA SER A 255 -13.96 4.89 28.17
C SER A 255 -14.39 5.11 26.72
N ASP A 256 -13.55 5.79 25.94
CA ASP A 256 -13.83 6.17 24.55
C ASP A 256 -13.80 5.00 23.58
N TRP A 257 -13.22 3.86 23.99
CA TRP A 257 -13.31 2.64 23.20
C TRP A 257 -14.75 2.19 22.92
N SER A 258 -15.69 2.55 23.79
CA SER A 258 -17.12 2.30 23.56
C SER A 258 -17.72 3.07 22.36
N LYS A 259 -17.01 4.07 21.81
CA LYS A 259 -17.38 4.82 20.62
C LYS A 259 -16.78 4.23 19.34
N VAL A 260 -15.84 3.27 19.47
CA VAL A 260 -15.32 2.45 18.38
C VAL A 260 -16.25 1.26 18.23
N VAL A 261 -16.99 1.21 17.14
CA VAL A 261 -18.08 0.24 16.93
C VAL A 261 -17.94 -0.40 15.54
N ASP A 262 -18.57 -1.58 15.36
CA ASP A 262 -18.56 -2.27 14.08
C ASP A 262 -19.08 -1.38 12.94
N THR A 263 -18.45 -1.43 11.77
CA THR A 263 -18.79 -0.64 10.57
C THR A 263 -20.25 -0.80 10.17
N GLY A 264 -20.83 -1.99 10.32
CA GLY A 264 -22.24 -2.25 10.03
C GLY A 264 -23.23 -1.41 10.85
N ASN A 265 -22.81 -0.87 12.00
CA ASN A 265 -23.65 0.00 12.81
C ASN A 265 -23.91 1.37 12.16
N PHE A 266 -23.09 1.80 11.19
CA PHE A 266 -23.29 3.11 10.55
C PHE A 266 -24.66 3.25 9.91
N ILE A 267 -25.08 2.29 9.09
CA ILE A 267 -26.40 2.32 8.44
C ILE A 267 -27.51 2.25 9.47
N THR A 268 -27.35 1.46 10.53
CA THR A 268 -28.31 1.35 11.64
C THR A 268 -28.46 2.68 12.37
N ASP A 269 -27.36 3.36 12.69
CA ASP A 269 -27.39 4.67 13.35
C ASP A 269 -28.05 5.74 12.47
N VAL A 270 -27.79 5.72 11.16
CA VAL A 270 -28.43 6.59 10.19
C VAL A 270 -29.95 6.36 10.16
N GLN A 271 -30.40 5.10 10.08
CA GLN A 271 -31.83 4.75 10.06
C GLN A 271 -32.55 5.16 11.35
N ASN A 272 -31.87 5.12 12.49
CA ASN A 272 -32.41 5.47 13.80
C ASN A 272 -32.24 6.95 14.17
N ASN A 273 -31.72 7.82 13.28
CA ASN A 273 -31.34 9.21 13.56
C ASN A 273 -30.35 9.34 14.73
N GLN A 274 -29.41 8.42 14.84
CA GLN A 274 -28.38 8.36 15.90
C GLN A 274 -26.98 8.67 15.38
N LEU A 275 -26.86 9.18 14.15
CA LEU A 275 -25.58 9.60 13.58
C LEU A 275 -24.96 10.71 14.44
N PRO A 276 -23.72 10.55 14.94
CA PRO A 276 -23.06 11.59 15.72
C PRO A 276 -22.62 12.78 14.84
N SER A 277 -22.11 13.82 15.48
CA SER A 277 -21.65 15.02 14.78
C SER A 277 -20.41 14.74 13.92
N VAL A 278 -19.53 13.82 14.34
CA VAL A 278 -18.36 13.40 13.57
C VAL A 278 -18.31 11.87 13.53
N SER A 279 -18.13 11.33 12.34
CA SER A 279 -18.05 9.89 12.09
C SER A 279 -16.85 9.57 11.22
N TRP A 280 -16.06 8.57 11.59
CA TRP A 280 -15.12 7.91 10.69
C TRP A 280 -15.71 6.58 10.27
N ILE A 281 -15.53 6.20 9.03
CA ILE A 281 -15.90 4.88 8.49
C ILE A 281 -14.63 4.25 7.92
N ILE A 282 -14.19 3.17 8.56
CA ILE A 282 -13.15 2.28 8.06
C ILE A 282 -13.84 1.06 7.48
N THR A 283 -13.56 0.77 6.23
CA THR A 283 -14.27 -0.29 5.52
C THR A 283 -13.75 -1.67 5.89
N PRO A 284 -14.61 -2.69 6.02
CA PRO A 284 -14.19 -4.09 6.13
C PRO A 284 -13.32 -4.52 4.94
N GLN A 285 -12.50 -5.57 5.10
CA GLN A 285 -11.55 -6.01 4.08
C GLN A 285 -12.17 -6.11 2.68
N TRP A 286 -13.31 -6.75 2.56
CA TRP A 286 -13.98 -7.02 1.28
C TRP A 286 -14.62 -5.77 0.63
N GLN A 287 -14.83 -4.69 1.39
CA GLN A 287 -15.35 -3.39 0.92
C GLN A 287 -14.26 -2.33 0.75
N SER A 288 -13.03 -2.64 1.11
CA SER A 288 -11.96 -1.65 1.24
C SER A 288 -11.43 -1.14 -0.10
N GLU A 289 -11.54 -1.93 -1.16
CA GLU A 289 -10.91 -1.72 -2.48
C GLU A 289 -9.37 -1.91 -2.46
N HIS A 290 -8.79 -2.29 -1.31
CA HIS A 290 -7.39 -2.71 -1.24
C HIS A 290 -7.09 -3.73 -2.35
N PRO A 291 -5.95 -3.66 -3.05
CA PRO A 291 -5.57 -4.66 -4.04
C PRO A 291 -5.86 -6.07 -3.59
N VAL A 292 -6.31 -6.91 -4.53
CA VAL A 292 -7.00 -8.19 -4.46
C VAL A 292 -8.48 -8.13 -4.04
N GLN A 293 -8.96 -7.04 -3.43
CA GLN A 293 -10.39 -6.88 -3.19
C GLN A 293 -11.10 -6.23 -4.39
N SER A 294 -12.42 -6.43 -4.46
CA SER A 294 -13.23 -5.90 -5.57
C SER A 294 -13.50 -4.41 -5.42
N THR A 295 -13.08 -3.61 -6.39
CA THR A 295 -13.45 -2.19 -6.48
C THR A 295 -14.97 -2.01 -6.67
N CYS A 296 -15.63 -2.96 -7.35
CA CYS A 296 -17.09 -2.93 -7.51
C CYS A 296 -17.84 -3.15 -6.20
N GLU A 297 -17.40 -4.09 -5.38
CA GLU A 297 -18.02 -4.35 -4.06
C GLU A 297 -17.80 -3.17 -3.12
N GLY A 298 -16.61 -2.57 -3.16
CA GLY A 298 -16.31 -1.35 -2.42
C GLY A 298 -17.15 -0.15 -2.87
N GLU A 299 -17.31 0.05 -4.18
CA GLU A 299 -18.20 1.08 -4.74
C GLU A 299 -19.66 0.85 -4.30
N ASN A 300 -20.15 -0.40 -4.33
CA ASN A 300 -21.50 -0.75 -3.91
C ASN A 300 -21.74 -0.53 -2.42
N ALA A 301 -20.76 -0.80 -1.57
CA ALA A 301 -20.84 -0.48 -0.13
C ALA A 301 -20.99 1.02 0.08
N THR A 302 -20.15 1.83 -0.57
CA THR A 302 -20.26 3.30 -0.55
C THR A 302 -21.63 3.79 -1.03
N VAL A 303 -22.18 3.16 -2.11
CA VAL A 303 -23.54 3.47 -2.59
C VAL A 303 -24.58 3.17 -1.51
N SER A 304 -24.45 2.07 -0.80
CA SER A 304 -25.41 1.66 0.25
C SER A 304 -25.36 2.63 1.44
N GLU A 305 -24.19 3.04 1.88
CA GLU A 305 -23.99 4.02 2.96
C GLU A 305 -24.55 5.40 2.59
N LEU A 306 -24.22 5.89 1.39
CA LEU A 306 -24.72 7.18 0.90
C LEU A 306 -26.22 7.16 0.65
N ASN A 307 -26.78 6.07 0.11
CA ASN A 307 -28.22 5.91 -0.04
C ASN A 307 -28.94 5.95 1.32
N ALA A 308 -28.38 5.30 2.35
CA ALA A 308 -28.96 5.34 3.68
C ALA A 308 -29.04 6.79 4.20
N LEU A 309 -27.94 7.56 4.09
CA LEU A 309 -27.91 8.98 4.45
C LEU A 309 -28.89 9.82 3.62
N MET A 310 -28.90 9.67 2.31
CA MET A 310 -29.72 10.45 1.39
C MET A 310 -31.20 10.14 1.49
N ASN A 311 -31.57 8.92 1.90
CA ASN A 311 -32.95 8.52 2.16
C ASN A 311 -33.46 9.01 3.54
N ASN A 312 -32.59 9.60 4.37
CA ASN A 312 -32.94 10.22 5.64
C ASN A 312 -32.86 11.75 5.51
N PRO A 313 -33.97 12.46 5.18
CA PRO A 313 -33.93 13.90 4.93
C PRO A 313 -33.45 14.74 6.10
N SER A 314 -33.69 14.29 7.34
CA SER A 314 -33.26 15.01 8.54
C SER A 314 -31.75 15.04 8.70
N LEU A 315 -31.06 13.95 8.37
CA LEU A 315 -29.61 13.86 8.41
C LEU A 315 -29.01 14.44 7.11
N TRP A 316 -29.52 14.03 5.92
CA TRP A 316 -28.99 14.48 4.65
C TRP A 316 -28.90 16.00 4.54
N SER A 317 -29.94 16.71 4.98
CA SER A 317 -30.02 18.18 4.87
C SER A 317 -28.86 18.94 5.54
N SER A 318 -28.07 18.27 6.39
CA SER A 318 -26.98 18.88 7.16
C SER A 318 -25.75 18.00 7.26
N THR A 319 -25.53 17.08 6.31
CA THR A 319 -24.38 16.17 6.31
C THR A 319 -23.37 16.55 5.21
N ALA A 320 -22.08 16.45 5.55
CA ALA A 320 -20.96 16.45 4.61
C ALA A 320 -20.21 15.12 4.74
N VAL A 321 -20.02 14.44 3.61
CA VAL A 321 -19.23 13.19 3.53
C VAL A 321 -17.99 13.45 2.71
N PHE A 322 -16.83 13.12 3.25
CA PHE A 322 -15.53 13.12 2.57
C PHE A 322 -15.12 11.68 2.35
N ILE A 323 -14.98 11.28 1.09
CA ILE A 323 -14.55 9.93 0.70
C ILE A 323 -13.15 10.05 0.15
N ILE A 324 -12.21 9.36 0.77
CA ILE A 324 -10.79 9.33 0.37
C ILE A 324 -10.31 7.88 0.22
N TRP A 325 -9.15 7.74 -0.42
CA TRP A 325 -8.30 6.56 -0.34
C TRP A 325 -7.05 6.93 0.48
N ASP A 326 -6.58 6.01 1.30
CA ASP A 326 -5.56 6.27 2.32
C ASP A 326 -4.17 6.52 1.75
N ASP A 327 -3.78 5.74 0.72
CA ASP A 327 -2.50 5.87 0.04
C ASP A 327 -2.58 5.47 -1.44
N PHE A 328 -1.42 5.46 -2.11
CA PHE A 328 -1.32 5.24 -3.56
C PHE A 328 -1.40 3.76 -3.98
N GLY A 329 -1.24 2.79 -3.05
CA GLY A 329 -1.28 1.35 -3.33
C GLY A 329 -0.29 0.86 -4.39
N GLY A 330 0.80 1.59 -4.62
CA GLY A 330 1.74 1.31 -5.70
C GLY A 330 1.28 1.77 -7.09
N ASP A 331 0.05 2.23 -7.24
CA ASP A 331 -0.51 2.73 -8.50
C ASP A 331 0.14 4.06 -8.94
N TYR A 332 0.25 4.25 -10.27
CA TYR A 332 0.85 5.43 -10.87
C TYR A 332 0.01 6.70 -10.68
N ASP A 333 0.68 7.78 -10.31
CA ASP A 333 0.19 9.15 -10.45
C ASP A 333 1.25 10.03 -11.10
N HIS A 334 0.83 10.91 -12.02
CA HIS A 334 1.78 11.72 -12.79
C HIS A 334 2.19 13.03 -12.08
N VAL A 335 1.49 13.42 -11.01
CA VAL A 335 1.73 14.68 -10.30
C VAL A 335 2.68 14.47 -9.14
N ALA A 336 3.80 15.18 -9.17
CA ALA A 336 4.75 15.16 -8.06
C ALA A 336 4.10 15.73 -6.79
N PRO A 337 4.10 15.00 -5.65
CA PRO A 337 3.58 15.51 -4.41
C PRO A 337 4.48 16.62 -3.84
N PRO A 338 3.89 17.61 -3.14
CA PRO A 338 4.65 18.61 -2.43
C PRO A 338 5.51 18.03 -1.30
N GLN A 339 6.70 18.55 -1.12
CA GLN A 339 7.53 18.28 0.03
C GLN A 339 7.28 19.39 1.07
N GLY A 340 6.52 19.10 2.12
CA GLY A 340 6.19 20.08 3.18
C GLY A 340 7.08 19.97 4.41
N ASP A 341 7.44 18.74 4.78
CA ASP A 341 8.23 18.40 5.97
C ASP A 341 9.12 17.18 5.70
N ALA A 342 9.66 16.56 6.75
CA ALA A 342 10.51 15.38 6.63
C ALA A 342 9.77 14.15 6.08
N PHE A 343 8.44 14.09 6.23
CA PHE A 343 7.60 12.99 5.78
C PHE A 343 7.13 13.17 4.34
N GLY A 344 7.00 14.41 3.86
CA GLY A 344 6.44 14.76 2.56
C GLY A 344 4.98 14.31 2.38
N LEU A 345 4.33 14.81 1.33
CA LEU A 345 3.05 14.26 0.90
C LEU A 345 3.28 13.09 -0.05
N GLY A 346 2.47 12.03 0.04
CA GLY A 346 2.50 10.93 -0.90
C GLY A 346 1.82 11.25 -2.23
N PRO A 347 1.77 10.31 -3.19
CA PRO A 347 1.07 10.49 -4.45
C PRO A 347 -0.39 10.87 -4.24
N ARG A 348 -1.01 11.49 -5.25
CA ARG A 348 -2.41 11.90 -5.14
C ARG A 348 -3.34 10.70 -5.00
N VAL A 349 -4.32 10.90 -4.11
CA VAL A 349 -5.44 9.99 -3.91
C VAL A 349 -6.74 10.68 -4.29
N PRO A 350 -7.84 9.96 -4.59
CA PRO A 350 -9.12 10.60 -4.85
C PRO A 350 -9.73 11.26 -3.60
N LEU A 351 -10.50 12.33 -3.81
CA LEU A 351 -11.37 12.93 -2.80
C LEU A 351 -12.73 13.23 -3.43
N LEU A 352 -13.79 12.62 -2.94
CA LEU A 352 -15.18 13.00 -3.24
C LEU A 352 -15.77 13.76 -2.06
N VAL A 353 -16.37 14.92 -2.33
CA VAL A 353 -17.07 15.74 -1.33
C VAL A 353 -18.56 15.69 -1.61
N VAL A 354 -19.29 14.91 -0.82
CA VAL A 354 -20.70 14.60 -1.01
C VAL A 354 -21.54 15.31 0.05
N SER A 355 -22.34 16.30 -0.36
CA SER A 355 -23.15 17.12 0.55
C SER A 355 -24.26 17.83 -0.22
N PRO A 356 -25.40 18.14 0.38
CA PRO A 356 -26.39 19.04 -0.22
C PRO A 356 -25.82 20.43 -0.52
N TYR A 357 -24.75 20.82 0.13
CA TYR A 357 -24.07 22.10 -0.09
C TYR A 357 -22.80 21.99 -0.92
N ALA A 358 -22.41 20.79 -1.40
CA ALA A 358 -21.30 20.64 -2.33
C ALA A 358 -21.61 21.37 -3.65
N ARG A 359 -20.58 21.95 -4.27
CA ARG A 359 -20.71 22.61 -5.59
C ARG A 359 -20.86 21.55 -6.67
N LYS A 360 -22.00 21.56 -7.35
CA LYS A 360 -22.35 20.55 -8.37
C LYS A 360 -21.31 20.49 -9.50
N GLY A 361 -20.72 19.31 -9.70
CA GLY A 361 -19.75 19.04 -10.78
C GLY A 361 -18.47 19.88 -10.67
N TYR A 362 -18.18 20.44 -9.51
CA TYR A 362 -16.98 21.23 -9.28
C TYR A 362 -15.77 20.31 -9.08
N ILE A 363 -14.67 20.65 -9.73
CA ILE A 363 -13.38 20.00 -9.54
C ILE A 363 -12.46 21.01 -8.89
N SER A 364 -12.13 20.78 -7.64
CA SER A 364 -11.25 21.66 -6.88
C SER A 364 -9.79 21.51 -7.33
N PRO A 365 -9.11 22.60 -7.70
CA PRO A 365 -7.69 22.62 -7.97
C PRO A 365 -6.83 22.82 -6.72
N THR A 366 -7.47 23.02 -5.55
CA THR A 366 -6.79 23.29 -4.29
C THR A 366 -6.04 22.06 -3.83
N GLN A 367 -4.84 22.27 -3.32
CA GLN A 367 -4.04 21.20 -2.72
C GLN A 367 -4.63 20.84 -1.36
N TYR A 368 -4.97 19.56 -1.17
CA TYR A 368 -5.45 19.01 0.08
C TYR A 368 -4.60 17.85 0.54
N GLU A 369 -4.76 17.50 1.80
CA GLU A 369 -4.30 16.27 2.43
C GLU A 369 -5.28 15.88 3.54
N PHE A 370 -5.07 14.77 4.26
CA PHE A 370 -6.06 14.28 5.23
C PHE A 370 -6.33 15.26 6.36
N SER A 371 -5.30 16.02 6.80
CA SER A 371 -5.50 17.09 7.79
C SER A 371 -6.40 18.21 7.29
N SER A 372 -6.66 18.33 5.97
CA SER A 372 -7.65 19.27 5.43
C SER A 372 -9.08 18.92 5.86
N VAL A 373 -9.39 17.62 6.01
CA VAL A 373 -10.69 17.17 6.53
C VAL A 373 -10.80 17.46 8.03
N LEU A 374 -9.72 17.25 8.79
CA LEU A 374 -9.67 17.58 10.21
C LEU A 374 -9.86 19.08 10.42
N LYS A 375 -9.21 19.92 9.61
CA LYS A 375 -9.40 21.37 9.62
C LYS A 375 -10.85 21.77 9.35
N PHE A 376 -11.53 21.11 8.40
CA PHE A 376 -12.96 21.34 8.16
C PHE A 376 -13.81 21.04 9.42
N ILE A 377 -13.47 19.96 10.15
CA ILE A 377 -14.13 19.60 11.43
C ILE A 377 -13.86 20.68 12.48
N GLU A 378 -12.61 21.14 12.61
CA GLU A 378 -12.20 22.19 13.53
C GLU A 378 -12.95 23.49 13.27
N GLU A 379 -12.98 23.95 12.03
CA GLU A 379 -13.70 25.17 11.63
C GLU A 379 -15.20 25.04 11.85
N ARG A 380 -15.79 23.87 11.58
CA ARG A 380 -17.21 23.63 11.76
C ARG A 380 -17.62 23.66 13.21
N PHE A 381 -16.84 23.08 14.11
CA PHE A 381 -17.20 22.97 15.52
C PHE A 381 -16.47 23.96 16.42
N GLY A 382 -15.63 24.85 15.86
CA GLY A 382 -14.91 25.86 16.63
C GLY A 382 -13.82 25.26 17.50
N LEU A 383 -13.14 24.22 17.02
CA LEU A 383 -12.12 23.50 17.76
C LEU A 383 -10.72 24.09 17.51
N PRO A 384 -9.79 23.97 18.45
CA PRO A 384 -8.39 24.29 18.20
C PRO A 384 -7.77 23.26 17.25
N ALA A 385 -6.76 23.68 16.48
CA ALA A 385 -5.94 22.75 15.70
C ALA A 385 -5.23 21.74 16.60
N LEU A 386 -5.07 20.52 16.10
CA LEU A 386 -4.36 19.44 16.80
C LEU A 386 -2.84 19.68 16.82
N GLY A 387 -2.31 20.24 15.73
CA GLY A 387 -0.91 20.49 15.55
C GLY A 387 -0.59 21.51 14.46
N THR A 388 0.64 21.41 13.94
CA THR A 388 1.10 22.33 12.88
C THR A 388 0.55 21.93 11.52
N ARG A 389 0.29 20.64 11.31
CA ARG A 389 -0.06 20.09 9.99
C ARG A 389 -1.47 20.54 9.60
N ASP A 390 -2.46 20.31 10.43
CA ASP A 390 -3.84 20.73 10.24
C ASP A 390 -3.99 22.25 10.27
N ALA A 391 -3.30 22.96 11.18
CA ALA A 391 -3.28 24.41 11.20
C ALA A 391 -2.87 25.04 9.86
N ASN A 392 -1.91 24.41 9.15
CA ASN A 392 -1.38 24.89 7.88
C ASN A 392 -2.03 24.25 6.64
N ALA A 393 -2.84 23.20 6.82
CA ALA A 393 -3.56 22.58 5.72
C ALA A 393 -4.52 23.57 5.06
N ASN A 394 -4.77 23.43 3.76
CA ASN A 394 -5.84 24.15 3.08
C ASN A 394 -7.18 23.56 3.53
N ASP A 395 -8.16 24.40 3.77
CA ASP A 395 -9.53 23.95 4.04
C ASP A 395 -10.22 23.47 2.75
N ILE A 396 -11.25 22.62 2.90
CA ILE A 396 -11.98 22.04 1.76
C ILE A 396 -13.24 22.87 1.43
N THR A 397 -13.40 24.05 2.01
CA THR A 397 -14.63 24.84 1.90
C THR A 397 -14.86 25.45 0.51
N ASP A 398 -13.83 25.53 -0.35
CA ASP A 398 -13.97 25.89 -1.76
C ASP A 398 -14.82 24.89 -2.55
N SER A 399 -14.92 23.63 -2.07
CA SER A 399 -15.82 22.60 -2.61
C SER A 399 -17.29 22.79 -2.26
N PHE A 400 -17.60 23.78 -1.40
CA PHE A 400 -18.97 24.07 -0.93
C PHE A 400 -19.50 25.39 -1.46
N ASN A 401 -20.84 25.47 -1.55
CA ASN A 401 -21.60 26.71 -1.69
C ASN A 401 -22.74 26.72 -0.69
N PHE A 402 -22.49 27.24 0.48
CA PHE A 402 -23.50 27.28 1.55
C PHE A 402 -24.68 28.21 1.24
N ASN A 403 -24.62 29.03 0.21
CA ASN A 403 -25.70 29.94 -0.20
C ASN A 403 -26.60 29.35 -1.30
N GLN A 404 -26.25 28.16 -1.84
CA GLN A 404 -27.07 27.50 -2.85
C GLN A 404 -28.33 26.86 -2.24
N THR A 405 -29.32 26.62 -3.10
CA THR A 405 -30.39 25.64 -2.78
C THR A 405 -29.73 24.28 -2.59
N PRO A 406 -30.02 23.58 -1.48
CA PRO A 406 -29.44 22.25 -1.24
C PRO A 406 -29.66 21.33 -2.43
N LEU A 407 -28.61 20.60 -2.82
CA LEU A 407 -28.69 19.59 -3.87
C LEU A 407 -29.65 18.48 -3.41
N PRO A 408 -30.49 17.96 -4.30
CA PRO A 408 -31.33 16.82 -3.97
C PRO A 408 -30.48 15.57 -3.73
N PRO A 409 -31.03 14.57 -3.01
CA PRO A 409 -30.42 13.25 -2.91
C PRO A 409 -30.13 12.64 -4.28
N LEU A 410 -28.98 12.01 -4.45
CA LEU A 410 -28.62 11.21 -5.60
C LEU A 410 -28.62 9.74 -5.20
N ILE A 411 -29.78 9.11 -5.29
CA ILE A 411 -29.92 7.68 -4.99
C ILE A 411 -29.44 6.87 -6.19
N LEU A 412 -28.41 6.07 -5.99
CA LEU A 412 -27.84 5.20 -7.02
C LEU A 412 -28.16 3.73 -6.73
N THR A 413 -28.10 2.91 -7.77
CA THR A 413 -28.30 1.47 -7.61
C THR A 413 -26.96 0.78 -7.53
N PRO A 414 -26.70 -0.05 -6.50
CA PRO A 414 -25.57 -0.97 -6.50
C PRO A 414 -25.58 -1.80 -7.80
N ARG A 415 -24.44 -1.92 -8.45
CA ARG A 415 -24.36 -2.65 -9.72
C ARG A 415 -23.96 -4.11 -9.50
N PRO A 416 -24.37 -5.02 -10.41
CA PRO A 416 -23.85 -6.37 -10.39
C PRO A 416 -22.33 -6.35 -10.59
N CYS A 417 -21.59 -6.90 -9.62
CA CYS A 417 -20.13 -6.99 -9.74
C CYS A 417 -19.73 -8.08 -10.74
N PRO A 418 -18.59 -7.91 -11.43
CA PRO A 418 -18.07 -8.93 -12.32
C PRO A 418 -17.87 -10.26 -11.58
N LEU A 419 -18.28 -11.37 -12.17
CA LEU A 419 -17.99 -12.69 -11.62
C LEU A 419 -16.56 -13.12 -11.90
N LEU A 420 -15.95 -12.65 -13.01
CA LEU A 420 -14.52 -12.78 -13.25
C LEU A 420 -13.76 -11.59 -12.69
N SER A 421 -12.64 -11.87 -12.04
CA SER A 421 -11.75 -10.85 -11.46
C SER A 421 -11.25 -9.84 -12.49
N ALA A 422 -11.09 -10.27 -13.76
CA ALA A 422 -10.71 -9.41 -14.86
C ALA A 422 -11.37 -9.82 -16.18
N THR A 423 -11.73 -8.83 -17.00
CA THR A 423 -12.17 -9.04 -18.39
C THR A 423 -11.00 -9.06 -19.37
N GLN A 424 -9.81 -8.68 -18.92
CA GLN A 424 -8.55 -8.74 -19.67
C GLN A 424 -7.44 -9.17 -18.73
N ALA A 425 -6.60 -10.11 -19.17
CA ALA A 425 -5.42 -10.53 -18.44
C ALA A 425 -4.20 -10.53 -19.37
N VAL A 426 -3.09 -9.95 -18.90
CA VAL A 426 -1.82 -9.96 -19.60
C VAL A 426 -0.96 -11.05 -18.98
N MET A 427 -0.55 -12.00 -19.80
CA MET A 427 0.25 -13.15 -19.36
C MET A 427 1.74 -12.81 -19.25
N GLY A 428 2.20 -11.79 -19.99
CA GLY A 428 3.60 -11.40 -20.07
C GLY A 428 4.33 -11.98 -21.26
N THR A 429 5.68 -11.99 -21.19
CA THR A 429 6.55 -12.46 -22.26
C THR A 429 7.11 -13.84 -21.93
N ALA A 430 6.82 -14.84 -22.77
CA ALA A 430 7.38 -16.18 -22.67
C ALA A 430 8.17 -16.53 -23.94
N VAL A 431 9.23 -17.33 -23.78
CA VAL A 431 10.07 -17.72 -24.92
C VAL A 431 9.38 -18.83 -25.72
N LYS A 432 9.31 -18.64 -27.04
CA LYS A 432 8.70 -19.58 -27.96
C LYS A 432 9.27 -20.97 -27.84
N GLY A 433 8.41 -21.96 -27.57
CA GLY A 433 8.80 -23.37 -27.52
C GLY A 433 9.66 -23.79 -26.35
N VAL A 434 9.94 -22.89 -25.40
CA VAL A 434 10.69 -23.18 -24.17
C VAL A 434 9.72 -23.32 -23.01
N GLY A 435 9.37 -24.54 -22.66
CA GLY A 435 8.36 -24.83 -21.62
C GLY A 435 8.73 -24.30 -20.23
N SER A 436 10.01 -24.15 -19.92
CA SER A 436 10.48 -23.58 -18.64
C SER A 436 10.18 -22.08 -18.49
N THR A 437 9.87 -21.39 -19.60
CA THR A 437 9.49 -19.97 -19.60
C THR A 437 7.97 -19.77 -19.71
N ALA A 438 7.16 -20.84 -19.70
CA ALA A 438 5.71 -20.74 -19.69
C ALA A 438 5.24 -19.97 -18.45
N ILE A 439 4.31 -19.06 -18.66
CA ILE A 439 3.80 -18.19 -17.60
C ILE A 439 2.42 -18.64 -17.21
N THR A 440 2.22 -18.88 -15.93
CA THR A 440 0.90 -19.18 -15.38
C THR A 440 0.38 -17.97 -14.62
N ARG A 441 -0.87 -17.61 -14.91
CA ARG A 441 -1.62 -16.57 -14.17
C ARG A 441 -2.94 -17.17 -13.72
N HIS A 442 -3.49 -16.62 -12.65
CA HIS A 442 -4.82 -16.97 -12.24
C HIS A 442 -5.81 -15.84 -12.51
N LEU A 443 -7.04 -16.24 -12.85
CA LEU A 443 -8.23 -15.41 -12.76
C LEU A 443 -9.13 -16.04 -11.70
N GLU A 444 -9.85 -15.21 -11.01
CA GLU A 444 -10.78 -15.63 -9.99
C GLU A 444 -12.21 -15.56 -10.54
N VAL A 445 -13.00 -16.59 -10.28
CA VAL A 445 -14.46 -16.54 -10.42
C VAL A 445 -15.03 -16.43 -9.02
N SER A 446 -15.72 -15.33 -8.73
CA SER A 446 -16.33 -15.08 -7.43
C SER A 446 -17.86 -15.03 -7.56
N ASN A 447 -18.57 -15.58 -6.58
CA ASN A 447 -20.03 -15.53 -6.55
C ASN A 447 -20.53 -14.41 -5.64
N SER A 448 -20.71 -13.22 -6.20
CA SER A 448 -21.35 -12.07 -5.55
C SER A 448 -22.89 -12.09 -5.64
N ARG A 449 -23.51 -13.24 -5.95
CA ARG A 449 -24.97 -13.38 -6.07
C ARG A 449 -25.57 -13.97 -4.80
N PRO A 450 -26.85 -13.69 -4.53
CA PRO A 450 -27.57 -14.28 -3.40
C PRO A 450 -27.99 -15.74 -3.66
N THR A 451 -27.61 -16.32 -4.79
CA THR A 451 -27.93 -17.68 -5.20
C THR A 451 -26.67 -18.47 -5.55
N PRO A 452 -26.64 -19.80 -5.39
CA PRO A 452 -25.50 -20.59 -5.81
C PRO A 452 -25.15 -20.40 -7.29
N LEU A 453 -23.86 -20.28 -7.58
CA LEU A 453 -23.31 -20.17 -8.94
C LEU A 453 -22.66 -21.51 -9.31
N THR A 454 -23.17 -22.16 -10.37
CA THR A 454 -22.58 -23.39 -10.89
C THR A 454 -21.70 -23.05 -12.11
N ILE A 455 -20.42 -23.34 -12.03
CA ILE A 455 -19.49 -23.27 -13.14
C ILE A 455 -19.64 -24.56 -13.95
N ASN A 456 -20.03 -24.49 -15.20
CA ASN A 456 -20.27 -25.65 -16.05
C ASN A 456 -19.03 -26.06 -16.88
N SER A 457 -18.33 -25.07 -17.46
CA SER A 457 -17.13 -25.32 -18.26
C SER A 457 -16.25 -24.09 -18.33
N ILE A 458 -14.95 -24.31 -18.54
CA ILE A 458 -13.96 -23.28 -18.77
C ILE A 458 -13.16 -23.66 -20.00
N THR A 459 -13.12 -22.78 -21.01
CA THR A 459 -12.46 -23.03 -22.28
C THR A 459 -11.61 -21.85 -22.72
N SER A 460 -10.50 -22.14 -23.39
CA SER A 460 -9.69 -21.15 -24.11
C SER A 460 -9.88 -21.32 -25.61
N SER A 461 -9.91 -20.22 -26.36
CA SER A 461 -10.03 -20.25 -27.83
C SER A 461 -8.70 -20.59 -28.53
N ASP A 462 -7.59 -20.61 -27.81
CA ASP A 462 -6.26 -20.92 -28.36
C ASP A 462 -5.49 -21.82 -27.39
N PRO A 463 -4.93 -22.97 -27.86
CA PRO A 463 -4.21 -23.90 -27.00
C PRO A 463 -2.92 -23.36 -26.42
N GLU A 464 -2.35 -22.27 -26.98
CA GLU A 464 -1.21 -21.58 -26.35
C GLU A 464 -1.54 -21.00 -24.96
N PHE A 465 -2.83 -20.80 -24.66
CA PHE A 465 -3.36 -20.41 -23.37
C PHE A 465 -4.18 -21.58 -22.80
N SER A 466 -3.50 -22.50 -22.18
CA SER A 466 -4.13 -23.70 -21.61
C SER A 466 -4.73 -23.39 -20.22
N VAL A 467 -5.92 -23.93 -19.96
CA VAL A 467 -6.54 -23.87 -18.63
C VAL A 467 -6.05 -25.07 -17.82
N THR A 468 -5.35 -24.80 -16.72
CA THR A 468 -4.79 -25.82 -15.83
C THR A 468 -5.22 -25.56 -14.40
N GLY A 469 -5.69 -26.60 -13.66
CA GLY A 469 -6.22 -26.45 -12.30
C GLY A 469 -5.18 -26.51 -11.17
N ASN A 470 -3.90 -26.82 -11.46
CA ASN A 470 -2.94 -27.24 -10.45
C ASN A 470 -1.69 -26.36 -10.32
N SER A 471 -1.58 -25.28 -11.05
CA SER A 471 -0.38 -24.43 -11.14
C SER A 471 -0.54 -23.03 -10.56
N CYS A 472 -1.68 -22.72 -9.95
CA CYS A 472 -1.94 -21.47 -9.23
C CYS A 472 -2.21 -21.71 -7.75
N THR A 473 -2.17 -20.66 -6.96
CA THR A 473 -2.69 -20.70 -5.59
C THR A 473 -4.22 -20.74 -5.64
N PRO A 474 -4.88 -21.73 -5.03
CA PRO A 474 -6.34 -21.78 -4.99
C PRO A 474 -6.90 -20.67 -4.09
N VAL A 475 -8.09 -20.20 -4.42
CA VAL A 475 -8.85 -19.28 -3.57
C VAL A 475 -9.61 -20.07 -2.51
N THR A 476 -9.64 -19.58 -1.28
CA THR A 476 -10.37 -20.22 -0.20
C THR A 476 -11.88 -19.92 -0.33
N ASP A 477 -12.71 -20.95 -0.43
CA ASP A 477 -14.16 -20.80 -0.29
C ASP A 477 -14.47 -20.47 1.18
N CYS A 478 -14.97 -19.29 1.42
CA CYS A 478 -15.24 -18.80 2.76
C CYS A 478 -16.31 -19.61 3.52
N SER A 479 -17.22 -20.29 2.84
CA SER A 479 -18.26 -21.09 3.49
C SER A 479 -17.74 -22.43 3.98
N THR A 480 -16.66 -22.94 3.37
CA THR A 480 -16.08 -24.26 3.69
C THR A 480 -14.67 -24.16 4.26
N GLY A 481 -14.00 -23.00 4.14
CA GLY A 481 -12.59 -22.84 4.49
C GLY A 481 -11.64 -23.65 3.59
N VAL A 482 -12.12 -24.24 2.50
CA VAL A 482 -11.38 -25.13 1.60
C VAL A 482 -10.89 -24.34 0.39
N ALA A 483 -9.64 -24.55 0.03
CA ALA A 483 -9.04 -24.03 -1.18
C ALA A 483 -9.68 -24.63 -2.45
N THR A 484 -10.20 -23.79 -3.34
CA THR A 484 -11.04 -24.22 -4.45
C THR A 484 -10.49 -23.75 -5.80
N TYR A 485 -10.37 -24.71 -6.74
CA TYR A 485 -10.12 -24.43 -8.15
C TYR A 485 -11.42 -24.51 -8.94
N CYS A 486 -11.58 -23.71 -9.97
CA CYS A 486 -12.67 -23.84 -10.92
C CYS A 486 -12.37 -25.00 -11.88
N THR A 487 -12.93 -26.17 -11.65
CA THR A 487 -12.64 -27.41 -12.42
C THR A 487 -13.75 -27.79 -13.40
N GLY A 488 -14.69 -26.90 -13.72
CA GLY A 488 -15.96 -27.26 -14.34
C GLY A 488 -16.86 -28.02 -13.35
N ALA A 489 -18.16 -27.92 -13.46
CA ALA A 489 -19.12 -28.47 -12.48
C ALA A 489 -18.84 -28.07 -10.99
N THR A 490 -18.15 -26.96 -10.80
CA THR A 490 -17.87 -26.38 -9.49
C THR A 490 -19.07 -25.53 -9.05
N VAL A 491 -19.54 -25.71 -7.83
CA VAL A 491 -20.62 -24.89 -7.27
C VAL A 491 -20.02 -23.97 -6.21
N LEU A 492 -20.17 -22.66 -6.40
CA LEU A 492 -19.86 -21.65 -5.41
C LEU A 492 -21.14 -21.27 -4.68
N ASN A 493 -21.09 -21.33 -3.34
CA ASN A 493 -22.21 -20.94 -2.50
C ASN A 493 -22.59 -19.46 -2.72
N PRO A 494 -23.79 -19.02 -2.30
CA PRO A 494 -24.12 -17.61 -2.30
C PRO A 494 -23.13 -16.79 -1.47
N GLN A 495 -22.96 -15.54 -1.83
CA GLN A 495 -22.33 -14.57 -0.95
C GLN A 495 -23.06 -14.54 0.40
N SER A 496 -22.31 -14.34 1.50
CA SER A 496 -22.92 -14.17 2.82
C SER A 496 -23.91 -12.99 2.83
N ALA A 497 -24.98 -13.11 3.64
CA ALA A 497 -26.06 -12.11 3.65
C ALA A 497 -25.57 -10.70 4.07
N ASP A 498 -24.53 -10.64 4.87
CA ASP A 498 -23.84 -9.42 5.30
C ASP A 498 -22.75 -8.95 4.32
N GLY A 499 -22.51 -9.74 3.26
CA GLY A 499 -21.48 -9.46 2.26
C GLY A 499 -20.05 -9.73 2.76
N SER A 500 -19.85 -10.15 4.00
CA SER A 500 -18.54 -10.37 4.61
C SER A 500 -17.71 -11.45 3.92
N CYS A 501 -18.35 -12.29 3.11
CA CYS A 501 -17.70 -13.40 2.45
C CYS A 501 -18.27 -13.63 1.04
N THR A 502 -17.41 -13.57 0.03
CA THR A 502 -17.74 -13.87 -1.38
C THR A 502 -17.02 -15.15 -1.78
N PRO A 503 -17.74 -16.29 -1.90
CA PRO A 503 -17.13 -17.53 -2.34
C PRO A 503 -16.50 -17.41 -3.71
N ALA A 504 -15.30 -17.97 -3.89
CA ALA A 504 -14.55 -17.85 -5.12
C ALA A 504 -13.83 -19.16 -5.49
N CYS A 505 -13.43 -19.27 -6.75
CA CYS A 505 -12.52 -20.31 -7.22
C CYS A 505 -11.48 -19.75 -8.20
N SER A 506 -10.31 -20.36 -8.27
CA SER A 506 -9.21 -19.94 -9.13
C SER A 506 -9.23 -20.67 -10.48
N ILE A 507 -9.11 -19.93 -11.58
CA ILE A 507 -8.84 -20.43 -12.92
C ILE A 507 -7.36 -20.19 -13.23
N CYS A 508 -6.59 -21.26 -13.42
CA CYS A 508 -5.20 -21.16 -13.80
C CYS A 508 -5.07 -21.19 -15.32
N VAL A 509 -4.47 -20.18 -15.91
CA VAL A 509 -4.17 -20.08 -17.33
C VAL A 509 -2.67 -20.09 -17.50
N THR A 510 -2.16 -21.04 -18.33
CA THR A 510 -0.75 -21.14 -18.66
C THR A 510 -0.55 -20.72 -20.11
N PHE A 511 0.30 -19.73 -20.32
CA PHE A 511 0.73 -19.26 -21.64
C PHE A 511 2.03 -19.94 -22.07
N SER A 512 1.97 -20.66 -23.18
CA SER A 512 3.12 -21.36 -23.78
C SER A 512 3.13 -21.07 -25.28
N PRO A 513 3.81 -19.99 -25.73
CA PRO A 513 3.75 -19.56 -27.12
C PRO A 513 4.45 -20.54 -28.07
N THR A 514 3.81 -20.82 -29.20
CA THR A 514 4.40 -21.59 -30.31
C THR A 514 4.93 -20.68 -31.43
N ALA A 515 4.63 -19.37 -31.35
CA ALA A 515 5.12 -18.37 -32.29
C ALA A 515 5.49 -17.06 -31.54
N ALA A 516 6.43 -16.33 -32.13
CA ALA A 516 6.81 -15.01 -31.63
C ALA A 516 5.74 -13.94 -31.91
N GLY A 517 5.81 -12.85 -31.15
CA GLY A 517 4.89 -11.72 -31.25
C GLY A 517 3.65 -11.85 -30.38
N LYS A 518 2.75 -10.88 -30.51
CA LYS A 518 1.52 -10.81 -29.69
C LYS A 518 0.62 -12.00 -29.96
N ARG A 519 0.23 -12.68 -28.89
CA ARG A 519 -0.71 -13.80 -28.89
C ARG A 519 -1.93 -13.40 -28.10
N THR A 520 -3.11 -13.91 -28.50
CA THR A 520 -4.38 -13.58 -27.82
C THR A 520 -5.30 -14.77 -27.83
N ALA A 521 -6.01 -14.98 -26.74
CA ALA A 521 -7.12 -15.93 -26.67
C ALA A 521 -8.30 -15.35 -25.90
N LYS A 522 -9.47 -15.89 -26.15
CA LYS A 522 -10.67 -15.65 -25.37
C LYS A 522 -10.87 -16.79 -24.39
N LEU A 523 -10.79 -16.49 -23.12
CA LEU A 523 -11.22 -17.38 -22.05
C LEU A 523 -12.75 -17.26 -21.91
N SER A 524 -13.46 -18.38 -21.84
CA SER A 524 -14.90 -18.42 -21.63
C SER A 524 -15.25 -19.34 -20.47
N VAL A 525 -15.98 -18.81 -19.49
CA VAL A 525 -16.52 -19.54 -18.34
C VAL A 525 -18.02 -19.62 -18.53
N THR A 526 -18.53 -20.81 -18.76
CA THR A 526 -19.97 -21.06 -18.85
C THR A 526 -20.48 -21.42 -17.45
N ASP A 527 -21.47 -20.72 -16.98
CA ASP A 527 -22.01 -20.83 -15.62
C ASP A 527 -23.53 -20.71 -15.60
N SER A 528 -24.13 -20.74 -14.40
CA SER A 528 -25.58 -20.64 -14.21
C SER A 528 -26.11 -19.20 -14.08
N ASP A 529 -25.26 -18.17 -14.16
CA ASP A 529 -25.70 -16.76 -14.13
C ASP A 529 -26.37 -16.38 -15.44
N ALA A 530 -27.33 -15.47 -15.36
CA ALA A 530 -28.06 -14.97 -16.56
C ALA A 530 -27.14 -14.25 -17.56
N THR A 531 -25.96 -13.82 -17.14
CA THR A 531 -24.94 -13.14 -17.97
C THR A 531 -23.93 -14.11 -18.59
N SER A 532 -24.08 -15.43 -18.35
CA SER A 532 -23.22 -16.49 -18.91
C SER A 532 -23.18 -16.46 -20.44
N PRO A 533 -22.02 -16.72 -21.10
CA PRO A 533 -20.70 -17.00 -20.47
C PRO A 533 -19.97 -15.74 -20.05
N GLN A 534 -19.28 -15.81 -18.90
CA GLN A 534 -18.30 -14.81 -18.54
C GLN A 534 -17.07 -14.94 -19.45
N THR A 535 -16.50 -13.82 -19.85
CA THR A 535 -15.38 -13.89 -20.80
C THR A 535 -14.25 -12.94 -20.42
N ALA A 536 -13.00 -13.42 -20.59
CA ALA A 536 -11.80 -12.60 -20.49
C ALA A 536 -10.97 -12.71 -21.76
N LEU A 537 -10.36 -11.60 -22.19
CA LEU A 537 -9.33 -11.57 -23.21
C LEU A 537 -7.99 -11.80 -22.54
N VAL A 538 -7.34 -12.91 -22.83
CA VAL A 538 -5.96 -13.18 -22.36
C VAL A 538 -4.97 -12.85 -23.48
N THR A 539 -3.88 -12.16 -23.14
CA THR A 539 -2.87 -11.74 -24.10
C THR A 539 -1.50 -12.09 -23.56
N GLY A 540 -0.61 -12.52 -24.44
CA GLY A 540 0.79 -12.80 -24.11
C GLY A 540 1.70 -12.41 -25.27
N LEU A 541 2.99 -12.33 -25.00
CA LEU A 541 3.99 -11.96 -25.97
C LEU A 541 5.00 -13.10 -26.11
N GLY A 542 5.03 -13.76 -27.28
CA GLY A 542 6.03 -14.79 -27.60
C GLY A 542 7.36 -14.15 -27.97
N SER A 543 8.46 -14.55 -27.34
CA SER A 543 9.82 -14.07 -27.61
C SER A 543 10.66 -15.15 -28.31
N LEU A 544 11.62 -14.74 -29.12
CA LEU A 544 12.69 -15.58 -29.64
C LEU A 544 13.95 -15.47 -28.77
N VAL A 545 14.01 -14.53 -27.87
CA VAL A 545 15.15 -14.22 -27.01
C VAL A 545 14.87 -14.68 -25.60
N GLU A 546 15.73 -15.52 -25.06
CA GLU A 546 15.74 -15.90 -23.65
C GLU A 546 16.89 -15.18 -22.94
N LEU A 547 16.58 -14.54 -21.83
CA LEU A 547 17.56 -13.95 -20.90
C LEU A 547 17.60 -14.80 -19.62
N SER A 548 18.78 -15.10 -19.10
CA SER A 548 18.92 -15.91 -17.87
C SER A 548 20.19 -15.51 -17.11
N PRO A 549 20.12 -15.37 -15.76
CA PRO A 549 18.97 -15.51 -14.90
C PRO A 549 18.07 -14.26 -14.89
N ILE A 550 16.81 -14.46 -14.56
CA ILE A 550 15.82 -13.40 -14.28
C ILE A 550 15.18 -13.71 -12.92
N PRO A 551 15.20 -12.77 -11.93
CA PRO A 551 15.96 -11.52 -11.89
C PRO A 551 17.47 -11.75 -11.66
N LEU A 552 18.30 -10.74 -11.97
CA LEU A 552 19.72 -10.75 -11.64
C LEU A 552 19.93 -10.15 -10.25
N ARG A 553 20.36 -10.99 -9.30
CA ARG A 553 20.50 -10.60 -7.88
C ARG A 553 21.95 -10.44 -7.51
N PHE A 554 22.35 -9.21 -7.14
CA PHE A 554 23.68 -8.91 -6.64
C PHE A 554 23.71 -9.10 -5.11
N LYS A 555 24.87 -9.50 -4.60
CA LYS A 555 25.14 -9.39 -3.17
C LYS A 555 25.21 -7.92 -2.78
N ALA A 556 24.89 -7.61 -1.52
CA ALA A 556 25.06 -6.28 -0.99
C ALA A 556 26.51 -5.80 -1.19
N THR A 557 26.68 -4.64 -1.79
CA THR A 557 27.98 -4.14 -2.29
C THR A 557 28.31 -2.82 -1.61
N PRO A 558 29.50 -2.69 -0.99
CA PRO A 558 29.93 -1.45 -0.36
C PRO A 558 30.03 -0.29 -1.35
N LEU A 559 29.75 0.94 -0.88
CA LEU A 559 29.96 2.15 -1.67
C LEU A 559 31.41 2.22 -2.16
N GLY A 560 31.63 2.63 -3.40
CA GLY A 560 32.95 2.68 -4.02
C GLY A 560 33.51 1.34 -4.50
N SER A 561 32.77 0.24 -4.29
CA SER A 561 33.10 -1.10 -4.80
C SER A 561 32.21 -1.46 -5.97
N ALA A 562 32.61 -2.45 -6.77
CA ALA A 562 31.82 -2.93 -7.89
C ALA A 562 31.63 -4.47 -7.81
N SER A 563 30.47 -4.93 -8.26
CA SER A 563 30.12 -6.34 -8.38
C SER A 563 29.62 -6.60 -9.79
N THR A 564 30.14 -7.63 -10.47
CA THR A 564 29.76 -7.97 -11.84
C THR A 564 29.16 -9.35 -11.90
N LEU A 565 27.98 -9.47 -12.54
CA LEU A 565 27.29 -10.72 -12.78
C LEU A 565 26.90 -10.87 -14.26
N PRO A 566 26.92 -12.10 -14.81
CA PRO A 566 26.54 -12.34 -16.18
C PRO A 566 25.04 -12.59 -16.35
N VAL A 567 24.50 -12.12 -17.47
CA VAL A 567 23.21 -12.53 -18.03
C VAL A 567 23.51 -13.21 -19.37
N THR A 568 23.01 -14.42 -19.59
CA THR A 568 23.09 -15.10 -20.86
C THR A 568 21.91 -14.73 -21.73
N LEU A 569 22.17 -14.28 -22.95
CA LEU A 569 21.17 -14.09 -23.99
C LEU A 569 21.24 -15.28 -24.95
N THR A 570 20.12 -15.98 -25.15
CA THR A 570 19.98 -17.11 -26.07
C THR A 570 19.00 -16.75 -27.17
N ASN A 571 19.39 -16.84 -28.41
CA ASN A 571 18.46 -16.82 -29.55
C ASN A 571 17.87 -18.22 -29.76
N THR A 572 16.65 -18.47 -29.35
CA THR A 572 15.94 -19.75 -29.51
C THR A 572 15.26 -19.89 -30.88
N GLY A 573 15.31 -18.84 -31.69
CA GLY A 573 14.69 -18.79 -33.01
C GLY A 573 15.51 -19.53 -34.09
N THR A 574 14.94 -19.58 -35.30
CA THR A 574 15.59 -20.14 -36.51
C THR A 574 16.19 -19.07 -37.41
N THR A 575 16.05 -17.81 -37.05
CA THR A 575 16.62 -16.62 -37.72
C THR A 575 17.52 -15.85 -36.76
N ALA A 576 18.49 -15.13 -37.34
CA ALA A 576 19.36 -14.29 -36.53
C ALA A 576 18.59 -13.12 -35.90
N VAL A 577 18.92 -12.80 -34.64
CA VAL A 577 18.38 -11.67 -33.92
C VAL A 577 19.41 -10.54 -33.94
N THR A 578 19.02 -9.37 -34.44
CA THR A 578 19.86 -8.15 -34.44
C THR A 578 19.70 -7.41 -33.12
N ILE A 579 20.79 -7.15 -32.43
CA ILE A 579 20.82 -6.36 -31.20
C ILE A 579 20.94 -4.86 -31.57
N GLN A 580 20.01 -4.06 -31.15
CA GLN A 580 19.96 -2.62 -31.42
C GLN A 580 20.63 -1.82 -30.30
N SER A 581 20.33 -2.18 -29.04
CA SER A 581 20.97 -1.58 -27.87
C SER A 581 20.90 -2.49 -26.66
N ILE A 582 21.85 -2.31 -25.73
CA ILE A 582 21.87 -2.94 -24.41
C ILE A 582 22.10 -1.80 -23.42
N ASN A 583 21.11 -1.52 -22.58
CA ASN A 583 21.12 -0.41 -21.65
C ASN A 583 20.82 -0.90 -20.23
N THR A 584 21.30 -0.16 -19.24
CA THR A 584 20.98 -0.36 -17.83
C THR A 584 20.59 0.97 -17.19
N THR A 585 19.88 0.91 -16.06
CA THR A 585 19.61 2.06 -15.20
C THR A 585 20.88 2.55 -14.49
N SER A 586 20.83 3.74 -13.87
CA SER A 586 21.93 4.28 -13.05
C SER A 586 22.42 3.26 -12.02
N ASP A 587 23.67 3.33 -11.60
CA ASP A 587 24.38 2.36 -10.75
C ASP A 587 24.78 1.05 -11.45
N TYR A 588 24.30 0.79 -12.67
CA TYR A 588 24.64 -0.39 -13.42
C TYR A 588 25.27 -0.04 -14.76
N THR A 589 26.26 -0.82 -15.16
CA THR A 589 26.93 -0.64 -16.44
C THR A 589 27.00 -1.97 -17.19
N PRO A 590 26.48 -2.06 -18.44
CA PRO A 590 26.52 -3.28 -19.21
C PRO A 590 27.81 -3.37 -20.04
N SER A 591 28.31 -4.59 -20.22
CA SER A 591 29.27 -4.92 -21.28
C SER A 591 28.88 -6.28 -21.88
N SER A 592 29.03 -6.47 -23.19
CA SER A 592 28.52 -7.70 -23.80
C SER A 592 29.43 -8.26 -24.87
N THR A 593 29.30 -9.58 -25.08
CA THR A 593 29.90 -10.34 -26.18
C THR A 593 28.92 -10.54 -27.35
N CYS A 594 27.71 -9.96 -27.27
CA CYS A 594 26.62 -10.26 -28.21
C CYS A 594 26.84 -9.69 -29.63
N GLY A 595 27.76 -8.73 -29.78
CA GLY A 595 27.97 -8.06 -31.07
C GLY A 595 26.71 -7.38 -31.58
N GLY A 596 26.61 -7.18 -32.89
CA GLY A 596 25.42 -6.61 -33.53
C GLY A 596 24.35 -7.65 -33.90
N THR A 597 24.64 -8.94 -33.80
CA THR A 597 23.75 -10.03 -34.24
C THR A 597 24.05 -11.33 -33.50
N VAL A 598 23.00 -12.00 -33.02
CA VAL A 598 23.08 -13.33 -32.40
C VAL A 598 22.49 -14.34 -33.37
N ALA A 599 23.33 -15.33 -33.79
CA ALA A 599 22.90 -16.34 -34.74
C ALA A 599 21.81 -17.27 -34.18
N PRO A 600 21.06 -17.98 -35.02
CA PRO A 600 20.06 -18.93 -34.57
C PRO A 600 20.65 -19.98 -33.63
N GLN A 601 19.92 -20.31 -32.56
CA GLN A 601 20.30 -21.34 -31.58
C GLN A 601 21.69 -21.13 -30.94
N THR A 602 22.13 -19.87 -30.82
CA THR A 602 23.40 -19.50 -30.16
C THR A 602 23.18 -18.56 -29.00
N THR A 603 24.19 -18.44 -28.17
CA THR A 603 24.19 -17.61 -26.97
C THR A 603 25.26 -16.52 -27.02
N CYS A 604 25.06 -15.47 -26.25
CA CYS A 604 26.07 -14.48 -25.90
C CYS A 604 25.92 -14.06 -24.44
N THR A 605 26.92 -13.37 -23.91
CA THR A 605 26.91 -12.96 -22.49
C THR A 605 26.86 -11.44 -22.37
N ILE A 606 25.99 -10.96 -21.49
CA ILE A 606 25.90 -9.55 -21.05
C ILE A 606 26.39 -9.52 -19.61
N ASN A 607 27.54 -8.92 -19.35
CA ASN A 607 28.01 -8.68 -17.99
C ASN A 607 27.44 -7.37 -17.47
N VAL A 608 26.73 -7.42 -16.35
CA VAL A 608 26.21 -6.24 -15.68
C VAL A 608 27.05 -5.95 -14.45
N THR A 609 27.64 -4.77 -14.38
CA THR A 609 28.44 -4.29 -13.25
C THR A 609 27.62 -3.33 -12.42
N PHE A 610 27.38 -3.69 -11.17
CA PHE A 610 26.74 -2.85 -10.17
C PHE A 610 27.79 -2.05 -9.41
N THR A 611 27.64 -0.72 -9.36
CA THR A 611 28.49 0.21 -8.60
C THR A 611 27.56 1.17 -7.85
N PRO A 612 27.28 0.91 -6.56
CA PRO A 612 26.29 1.70 -5.83
C PRO A 612 26.73 3.15 -5.66
N SER A 613 25.87 4.10 -6.04
CA SER A 613 26.06 5.53 -5.83
C SER A 613 25.50 6.01 -4.47
N GLY A 614 24.81 5.14 -3.72
CA GLY A 614 24.24 5.39 -2.40
C GLY A 614 23.91 4.09 -1.69
N SER A 615 23.69 4.15 -0.39
CA SER A 615 23.26 3.03 0.44
C SER A 615 21.78 2.69 0.30
N GLY A 616 21.40 1.51 0.80
CA GLY A 616 20.05 0.98 0.74
C GLY A 616 19.72 0.22 -0.55
N PRO A 617 18.43 -0.15 -0.76
CA PRO A 617 17.97 -0.83 -1.96
C PRO A 617 18.28 -0.02 -3.23
N ARG A 618 18.85 -0.68 -4.23
CA ARG A 618 19.26 -0.09 -5.51
C ARG A 618 18.69 -0.89 -6.68
N PRO A 619 17.35 -0.95 -6.82
CA PRO A 619 16.75 -1.67 -7.92
C PRO A 619 17.09 -1.04 -9.27
N GLY A 620 17.13 -1.87 -10.31
CA GLY A 620 17.42 -1.41 -11.66
C GLY A 620 16.90 -2.38 -12.72
N ALA A 621 17.20 -2.08 -13.97
CA ALA A 621 16.85 -2.91 -15.11
C ALA A 621 17.99 -2.98 -16.12
N LEU A 622 18.19 -4.16 -16.70
CA LEU A 622 18.88 -4.36 -17.97
C LEU A 622 17.81 -4.46 -19.06
N THR A 623 17.96 -3.66 -20.11
CA THR A 623 17.04 -3.65 -21.26
C THR A 623 17.83 -3.96 -22.53
N VAL A 624 17.36 -4.94 -23.29
CA VAL A 624 17.93 -5.34 -24.59
C VAL A 624 16.92 -5.01 -25.68
N ALA A 625 17.23 -4.02 -26.50
CA ALA A 625 16.44 -3.77 -27.71
C ALA A 625 16.99 -4.59 -28.86
N SER A 626 16.11 -5.32 -29.54
CA SER A 626 16.48 -6.28 -30.57
C SER A 626 15.50 -6.29 -31.74
N SER A 627 15.71 -7.14 -32.74
CA SER A 627 14.73 -7.41 -33.81
C SER A 627 13.67 -8.43 -33.42
N ASP A 628 13.67 -8.93 -32.18
CA ASP A 628 12.62 -9.81 -31.66
C ASP A 628 11.28 -9.06 -31.64
N PRO A 629 10.16 -9.69 -32.04
CA PRO A 629 8.82 -9.09 -31.88
C PRO A 629 8.43 -8.76 -30.42
N ALA A 630 9.09 -9.39 -29.43
CA ALA A 630 8.87 -9.10 -28.02
C ALA A 630 9.78 -7.99 -27.46
N SER A 631 10.68 -7.45 -28.29
CA SER A 631 11.62 -6.41 -27.91
C SER A 631 10.93 -5.13 -27.41
N PRO A 632 11.45 -4.47 -26.37
CA PRO A 632 12.69 -4.79 -25.67
C PRO A 632 12.50 -5.84 -24.58
N GLU A 633 13.41 -6.80 -24.50
CA GLU A 633 13.52 -7.75 -23.40
C GLU A 633 14.13 -7.08 -22.18
N ARG A 634 13.75 -7.54 -20.98
CA ARG A 634 14.15 -6.90 -19.73
C ARG A 634 14.56 -7.92 -18.68
N VAL A 635 15.56 -7.58 -17.86
CA VAL A 635 15.95 -8.28 -16.65
C VAL A 635 15.92 -7.30 -15.48
N ASN A 636 15.16 -7.61 -14.47
CA ASN A 636 15.16 -6.84 -13.23
C ASN A 636 16.48 -7.07 -12.47
N LEU A 637 17.09 -5.97 -12.02
CA LEU A 637 18.34 -5.96 -11.28
C LEU A 637 18.05 -5.65 -9.82
N VAL A 638 18.40 -6.56 -8.93
CA VAL A 638 18.16 -6.44 -7.48
C VAL A 638 19.49 -6.32 -6.78
N ALA A 639 19.74 -5.20 -6.14
CA ALA A 639 20.98 -4.94 -5.41
C ALA A 639 20.76 -4.03 -4.19
N THR A 640 21.71 -4.05 -3.26
CA THR A 640 21.76 -3.17 -2.10
C THR A 640 23.15 -2.55 -2.00
N GLY A 641 23.22 -1.23 -1.90
CA GLY A 641 24.43 -0.51 -1.56
C GLY A 641 24.64 -0.50 -0.04
N LEU A 642 25.85 -0.77 0.43
CA LEU A 642 26.23 -0.70 1.85
C LEU A 642 26.98 0.58 2.13
N GLY A 643 26.38 1.47 2.90
CA GLY A 643 27.03 2.66 3.42
C GLY A 643 27.79 2.40 4.71
N VAL A 644 27.43 1.34 5.43
CA VAL A 644 28.15 0.85 6.61
C VAL A 644 28.68 -0.55 6.31
N VAL A 645 29.99 -0.73 6.52
CA VAL A 645 30.67 -2.00 6.22
C VAL A 645 31.23 -2.60 7.51
N LEU A 646 30.95 -3.90 7.70
CA LEU A 646 31.39 -4.70 8.83
C LEU A 646 32.54 -5.62 8.43
N SER A 647 33.59 -5.65 9.20
CA SER A 647 34.74 -6.53 8.95
C SER A 647 35.30 -7.13 10.26
N PRO A 648 35.32 -8.47 10.39
CA PRO A 648 34.77 -9.47 9.46
C PRO A 648 33.24 -9.50 9.48
N GLY A 649 32.61 -10.03 8.41
CA GLY A 649 31.16 -10.19 8.30
C GLY A 649 30.58 -11.39 9.07
N SER A 650 31.46 -12.21 9.68
CA SER A 650 31.09 -13.31 10.58
C SER A 650 32.20 -13.64 11.56
N LEU A 651 31.82 -14.14 12.73
CA LEU A 651 32.74 -14.61 13.79
C LEU A 651 32.45 -16.08 14.10
N SER A 652 33.51 -16.85 14.32
CA SER A 652 33.42 -18.25 14.76
C SER A 652 34.24 -18.45 16.03
N PHE A 653 33.58 -18.91 17.09
CA PHE A 653 34.17 -19.06 18.43
C PHE A 653 34.65 -20.49 18.74
N GLY A 654 34.33 -21.46 17.87
CA GLY A 654 34.66 -22.85 18.11
C GLY A 654 33.92 -23.47 19.27
N ALA A 655 34.55 -24.39 19.98
CA ALA A 655 33.95 -25.10 21.13
C ALA A 655 34.31 -24.42 22.43
N GLN A 656 33.30 -24.04 23.24
CA GLN A 656 33.44 -23.35 24.54
C GLN A 656 32.74 -24.17 25.63
N THR A 657 33.34 -24.27 26.81
CA THR A 657 32.70 -24.98 27.94
C THR A 657 31.49 -24.19 28.44
N VAL A 658 30.35 -24.87 28.62
CA VAL A 658 29.13 -24.28 29.16
C VAL A 658 29.39 -23.56 30.50
N GLY A 659 28.81 -22.37 30.64
CA GLY A 659 29.01 -21.50 31.79
C GLY A 659 30.34 -20.77 31.80
N THR A 660 31.15 -20.83 30.73
CA THR A 660 32.41 -20.02 30.60
C THR A 660 32.35 -19.16 29.35
N THR A 661 33.10 -18.05 29.37
CA THR A 661 33.12 -17.06 28.29
C THR A 661 34.37 -17.24 27.43
N SER A 662 34.24 -17.13 26.12
CA SER A 662 35.37 -17.19 25.17
C SER A 662 36.25 -15.95 25.22
N ALA A 663 37.41 -16.00 24.58
CA ALA A 663 38.16 -14.77 24.26
C ALA A 663 37.36 -13.88 23.29
N PRO A 664 37.40 -12.53 23.46
CA PRO A 664 36.70 -11.61 22.61
C PRO A 664 37.24 -11.61 21.17
N GLN A 665 36.35 -11.50 20.21
CA GLN A 665 36.68 -11.25 18.81
C GLN A 665 36.17 -9.86 18.38
N THR A 666 36.95 -9.19 17.54
CA THR A 666 36.69 -7.80 17.16
C THR A 666 36.01 -7.69 15.83
N VAL A 667 34.96 -6.87 15.74
CA VAL A 667 34.36 -6.40 14.53
C VAL A 667 34.65 -4.91 14.34
N THR A 668 35.09 -4.55 13.15
CA THR A 668 35.30 -3.15 12.75
C THR A 668 34.06 -2.70 11.94
N ILE A 669 33.49 -1.57 12.32
CA ILE A 669 32.36 -0.91 11.69
C ILE A 669 32.91 0.32 10.98
N THR A 670 32.71 0.44 9.66
CA THR A 670 33.25 1.55 8.85
C THR A 670 32.11 2.27 8.13
N ASN A 671 31.97 3.57 8.36
CA ASN A 671 31.06 4.42 7.61
C ASN A 671 31.69 4.82 6.28
N GLN A 672 31.17 4.31 5.18
CA GLN A 672 31.56 4.67 3.80
C GLN A 672 30.66 5.74 3.18
N ASN A 673 29.61 6.19 3.87
CA ASN A 673 28.81 7.31 3.41
C ASN A 673 29.62 8.61 3.36
N VAL A 674 29.18 9.53 2.52
CA VAL A 674 29.78 10.88 2.42
C VAL A 674 29.36 11.80 3.57
N THR A 675 28.39 11.37 4.39
CA THR A 675 27.87 12.06 5.58
C THR A 675 28.18 11.26 6.84
N SER A 676 28.17 11.92 7.99
CA SER A 676 28.17 11.25 9.29
C SER A 676 26.87 10.47 9.46
N ILE A 677 26.91 9.35 10.18
CA ILE A 677 25.77 8.54 10.57
C ILE A 677 25.64 8.50 12.09
N VAL A 678 24.43 8.51 12.60
CA VAL A 678 24.15 8.28 14.01
C VAL A 678 24.15 6.77 14.26
N MET A 679 24.87 6.33 15.28
CA MET A 679 24.91 4.92 15.71
C MET A 679 23.80 4.70 16.74
N GLY A 680 23.00 3.66 16.53
CA GLY A 680 21.97 3.19 17.45
C GLY A 680 22.45 2.06 18.34
N ASP A 681 21.53 1.19 18.75
CA ASP A 681 21.83 0.05 19.61
C ASP A 681 22.65 -1.00 18.87
N ILE A 682 23.57 -1.61 19.62
CA ILE A 682 24.38 -2.76 19.18
C ILE A 682 24.10 -3.90 20.14
N SER A 683 23.48 -4.96 19.68
CA SER A 683 23.07 -6.11 20.50
C SER A 683 23.44 -7.43 19.82
N ALA A 684 23.73 -8.42 20.62
CA ALA A 684 23.95 -9.79 20.18
C ALA A 684 22.78 -10.68 20.65
N THR A 685 22.58 -11.81 19.97
CA THR A 685 21.56 -12.79 20.33
C THR A 685 22.11 -13.82 21.32
N ASP A 686 21.27 -14.19 22.29
CA ASP A 686 21.41 -15.31 23.24
C ASP A 686 22.82 -15.53 23.82
N ASP A 687 23.48 -16.63 23.48
CA ASP A 687 24.81 -17.02 23.97
C ASP A 687 25.96 -16.07 23.60
N PHE A 688 25.69 -14.97 22.92
CA PHE A 688 26.70 -14.02 22.48
C PHE A 688 26.57 -12.67 23.17
N ILE A 689 27.70 -12.09 23.59
CA ILE A 689 27.75 -10.89 24.37
C ILE A 689 28.59 -9.83 23.64
N VAL A 690 28.09 -8.61 23.50
CA VAL A 690 28.90 -7.47 23.10
C VAL A 690 29.66 -6.98 24.34
N SER A 691 30.89 -7.44 24.52
CA SER A 691 31.69 -7.16 25.72
C SER A 691 32.37 -5.79 25.72
N ALA A 692 32.54 -5.16 24.56
CA ALA A 692 33.01 -3.78 24.44
C ALA A 692 32.45 -3.10 23.20
N ASN A 693 32.11 -1.82 23.31
CA ASN A 693 31.67 -0.95 22.24
C ASN A 693 32.43 0.38 22.28
N ASN A 694 33.28 0.61 21.28
CA ASN A 694 34.09 1.84 21.14
C ASN A 694 33.50 2.80 20.09
N CYS A 695 32.26 2.56 19.62
CA CYS A 695 31.63 3.42 18.63
C CYS A 695 31.10 4.70 19.28
N PRO A 696 31.39 5.86 18.68
CA PRO A 696 30.81 7.12 19.13
C PRO A 696 29.33 7.18 18.76
N ALA A 697 28.52 8.01 19.41
CA ALA A 697 27.13 8.23 19.04
C ALA A 697 26.96 8.69 17.59
N THR A 698 27.97 9.30 16.99
CA THR A 698 28.00 9.70 15.58
C THR A 698 29.32 9.29 14.94
N LEU A 699 29.25 8.46 13.89
CA LEU A 699 30.42 7.98 13.15
C LEU A 699 30.59 8.80 11.87
N GLY A 700 31.66 9.59 11.81
CA GLY A 700 31.93 10.49 10.66
C GLY A 700 32.23 9.76 9.36
N PRO A 701 32.22 10.48 8.20
CA PRO A 701 32.54 9.91 6.90
C PRO A 701 33.94 9.28 6.89
N ALA A 702 34.05 8.09 6.30
CA ALA A 702 35.30 7.31 6.20
C ALA A 702 35.97 7.02 7.56
N LYS A 703 35.22 7.09 8.67
CA LYS A 703 35.68 6.70 10.02
C LYS A 703 35.24 5.29 10.35
N SER A 704 36.01 4.68 11.26
CA SER A 704 35.72 3.35 11.77
C SER A 704 35.70 3.35 13.30
N CYS A 705 34.91 2.44 13.86
CA CYS A 705 34.91 2.09 15.27
C CYS A 705 34.92 0.57 15.44
N THR A 706 35.02 0.06 16.65
CA THR A 706 35.10 -1.38 16.90
C THR A 706 34.19 -1.81 18.03
N ILE A 707 33.68 -3.04 17.89
CA ILE A 707 33.03 -3.76 18.99
C ILE A 707 33.79 -5.05 19.26
N GLN A 708 33.66 -5.57 20.49
CA GLN A 708 34.16 -6.89 20.86
C GLN A 708 32.96 -7.79 21.19
N VAL A 709 32.99 -9.01 20.67
CA VAL A 709 31.94 -10.03 20.88
C VAL A 709 32.60 -11.24 21.53
N GLU A 710 31.93 -11.83 22.50
CA GLU A 710 32.30 -13.04 23.22
C GLU A 710 31.18 -14.07 23.09
N PHE A 711 31.54 -15.35 23.21
CA PHE A 711 30.59 -16.47 23.23
C PHE A 711 30.55 -17.06 24.62
N ALA A 712 29.35 -17.15 25.22
CA ALA A 712 29.12 -17.61 26.58
C ALA A 712 27.94 -18.60 26.60
N PRO A 713 28.12 -19.85 26.11
CA PRO A 713 27.06 -20.81 26.01
C PRO A 713 26.47 -21.20 27.37
N ASP A 714 25.16 -21.24 27.49
CA ASP A 714 24.42 -21.71 28.65
C ASP A 714 24.00 -23.18 28.55
N GLU A 715 24.06 -23.78 27.36
CA GLU A 715 23.76 -25.20 27.11
C GLU A 715 24.78 -25.85 26.13
N THR A 716 24.75 -27.19 26.04
CA THR A 716 25.57 -27.92 25.08
C THR A 716 24.88 -27.95 23.70
N GLY A 717 25.62 -27.69 22.64
CA GLY A 717 25.09 -27.69 21.28
C GLY A 717 25.67 -26.61 20.39
N THR A 718 25.18 -26.53 19.17
CA THR A 718 25.59 -25.48 18.23
C THR A 718 24.74 -24.22 18.45
N ALA A 719 25.38 -23.12 18.80
CA ALA A 719 24.78 -21.81 18.87
C ALA A 719 25.09 -21.01 17.61
N THR A 720 24.07 -20.34 17.04
CA THR A 720 24.23 -19.42 15.90
C THR A 720 23.29 -18.24 16.07
N GLY A 721 23.73 -17.07 15.64
CA GLY A 721 22.93 -15.86 15.69
C GLY A 721 23.65 -14.67 15.08
N PRO A 722 23.08 -13.50 15.01
CA PRO A 722 23.76 -12.29 14.60
C PRO A 722 24.07 -11.34 15.77
N VAL A 723 25.10 -10.49 15.57
CA VAL A 723 25.10 -9.16 16.17
C VAL A 723 24.35 -8.23 15.26
N TYR A 724 23.40 -7.50 15.79
CA TYR A 724 22.71 -6.40 15.13
C TYR A 724 23.41 -5.08 15.45
N ILE A 725 23.71 -4.30 14.42
CA ILE A 725 24.23 -2.94 14.54
C ILE A 725 23.21 -2.02 13.91
N SER A 726 22.48 -1.29 14.75
CA SER A 726 21.52 -0.28 14.29
C SER A 726 22.26 1.05 14.06
N ASP A 727 21.92 1.71 12.97
CA ASP A 727 22.45 3.03 12.62
C ASP A 727 21.51 3.73 11.62
N GLU A 728 21.86 4.93 11.18
CA GLU A 728 21.06 5.76 10.27
C GLU A 728 21.18 5.33 8.78
N ASP A 729 22.02 4.35 8.46
CA ASP A 729 22.16 3.89 7.07
C ASP A 729 20.86 3.23 6.58
N PRO A 730 20.38 3.51 5.36
CA PRO A 730 19.18 2.88 4.80
C PRO A 730 19.23 1.34 4.72
N ALA A 731 20.41 0.73 4.86
CA ALA A 731 20.58 -0.72 4.96
C ALA A 731 20.58 -1.24 6.41
N SER A 732 20.36 -0.38 7.42
CA SER A 732 20.28 -0.75 8.83
C SER A 732 19.08 -1.64 9.16
N PRO A 733 19.19 -2.59 10.14
CA PRO A 733 20.39 -2.92 10.88
C PRO A 733 21.35 -3.82 10.09
N GLN A 734 22.65 -3.52 10.18
CA GLN A 734 23.68 -4.42 9.66
C GLN A 734 23.83 -5.63 10.59
N LYS A 735 24.33 -6.75 10.03
CA LYS A 735 24.44 -8.02 10.76
C LYS A 735 25.80 -8.63 10.61
N VAL A 736 26.38 -9.11 11.72
CA VAL A 736 27.55 -9.99 11.75
C VAL A 736 27.08 -11.39 12.15
N GLY A 737 27.28 -12.37 11.32
CA GLY A 737 26.94 -13.75 11.64
C GLY A 737 27.84 -14.31 12.74
N LEU A 738 27.27 -14.98 13.74
CA LEU A 738 27.97 -15.58 14.86
C LEU A 738 27.77 -17.09 14.84
N GLY A 739 28.80 -17.84 15.27
CA GLY A 739 28.70 -19.28 15.45
C GLY A 739 29.65 -19.79 16.50
N GLY A 740 29.19 -20.72 17.37
CA GLY A 740 29.94 -21.39 18.41
C GLY A 740 29.34 -22.75 18.74
N THR A 741 30.03 -23.52 19.61
CA THR A 741 29.52 -24.80 20.10
C THR A 741 29.74 -24.88 21.61
N GLY A 742 28.67 -24.97 22.40
CA GLY A 742 28.72 -25.30 23.83
C GLY A 742 29.10 -26.76 24.06
N LYS A 743 30.00 -27.06 24.98
CA LYS A 743 30.47 -28.43 25.32
C LYS A 743 30.58 -28.64 26.84
#